data_81f6df6a071231c7358236bc87c2e6ef
#
_entry.id   81f6df6a071231c7358236bc87c2e6ef
#
_cell.length_a   1.000
_cell.length_b   1.000
_cell.length_c   1.000
_cell.angle_alpha   90.00
_cell.angle_beta   90.00
_cell.angle_gamma   90.00
#
_symmetry.space_group_name_H-M   'P 1'
#
loop_
_entity.id
_entity.type
_entity.pdbx_description
1 polymer ?
#
loop_
_entity_poly.entity_id
_entity_poly.type
_entity_poly.pdbx_seq_one_letter_code
_entity_poly.pdbx_strand_id
1 'polypeptide(L)'
;MLKFLFLIVSCSCVFAQDATDVKEKMDVFRLPNNTEPISYRLNVQPFIEPENNNFTFNGTVLITIRVKITTEELTLNIDGLTINQIKVKDTNSSTDIEVAGNNIVKKNEQLIIQLKTPGLIADRVYEVEIAYSGKLRNDMSGFYKSSYTDENSKKTKWLAVTQFEPTYARRAFPCYDEPAFKTPFSIVVTRLETQISLSNMPIAERITQTPPAQPNYVSDKYQTTEPISTYLVAFSVSEFVNTTKDQKVYIYTHAEYADQVTFIEEKANKLLELMELYTNIPYTYSKIGLLAIPDFSFGAMENWGLNTYRETYLLVTNKSTEKDKETVVTTVQHELSHQWFGDLVTCSWWNYVWLNEAFATLFEYFAVHVAEPDWRIGDIFVIEQHQAALVYDHRSRHPITANVQGPDEIQSIFDTITYNKGASVLRMLKHALNDEIFRTSLILYLNTYKYKAAEPKNLWNSFDSVIFDANYKSGILGNTITVEEYMRSWTDQAGYPVINVDSGNANYLIVTQKQYQVDVPKLNNTTLWHIGLTYTSKNNQQFNNLQPTVWMNNKETEITIPLVNNGEWVLFNLQSTGFYRVNYDFKNWNLLIAELKTNPKTIHVLNRAQLIDDSFNLARAGELSHSVPFTLVSYLENEDDFIPWYSVKNSMSYVVERLRRCPHTGAQIKNFAKTYAEIAFKKVSDQYEKNDGQHLTKTSMQAFSNWACKLDVESCVKSALNYFNAWDKNGTEIPPDVKEAALCSGVKNGTTETWNKVFELFQKTSSTSEREASLLALACSTNETILSGYLDLFLKTDCPIRPQDYKTVFKSLTSTPIGINVTTNFLQHKINESLSNMWEGEEMIMLIYSYLASSVATTKEINELNAIRDFTYLSSTLKNSFDDSYKEVELNSAYFERCHPLIHVWFDPPASTTQAPSSAISCSYQYINVIVLSLLFIITLVNINFLV
;
A
#
# COMPACT_ATOMS: atom_id res chain seq x y z
N MET A 1 12.39 37.84 40.04
CA MET A 1 12.24 38.41 38.69
C MET A 1 13.42 38.04 37.77
N LEU A 2 14.69 38.15 38.16
CA LEU A 2 15.82 37.77 37.29
C LEU A 2 15.90 36.27 36.95
N LYS A 3 15.49 35.34 37.83
CA LYS A 3 15.44 33.88 37.54
C LYS A 3 14.29 33.46 36.58
N PHE A 4 13.25 34.27 36.49
CA PHE A 4 12.16 34.05 35.54
C PHE A 4 12.50 34.56 34.12
N LEU A 5 13.31 35.63 34.03
CA LEU A 5 13.81 36.11 32.72
C LEU A 5 14.84 35.13 32.09
N PHE A 6 15.66 34.45 32.91
CA PHE A 6 16.64 33.47 32.39
C PHE A 6 15.95 32.18 31.89
N LEU A 7 14.81 31.77 32.48
CA LEU A 7 14.05 30.64 31.98
C LEU A 7 13.30 30.93 30.66
N ILE A 8 12.81 32.16 30.50
CA ILE A 8 12.14 32.56 29.26
C ILE A 8 13.13 32.72 28.11
N VAL A 9 14.34 33.24 28.37
CA VAL A 9 15.41 33.37 27.36
C VAL A 9 16.02 32.01 27.01
N SER A 10 16.18 31.09 27.95
CA SER A 10 16.64 29.73 27.65
C SER A 10 15.58 28.87 26.91
N CYS A 11 14.28 29.04 27.23
CA CYS A 11 13.21 28.39 26.44
C CYS A 11 13.11 28.98 25.02
N SER A 12 13.28 30.28 24.86
CA SER A 12 13.24 30.92 23.53
C SER A 12 14.43 30.51 22.65
N CYS A 13 15.61 30.25 23.25
CA CYS A 13 16.79 29.78 22.51
C CYS A 13 16.67 28.31 22.12
N VAL A 14 16.04 27.46 22.95
CA VAL A 14 15.82 26.03 22.61
C VAL A 14 14.76 25.90 21.50
N PHE A 15 13.66 26.65 21.55
CA PHE A 15 12.69 26.71 20.48
C PHE A 15 13.20 27.38 19.19
N ALA A 16 14.15 28.32 19.29
CA ALA A 16 14.76 28.94 18.12
C ALA A 16 15.84 28.02 17.50
N GLN A 17 16.52 27.21 18.29
CA GLN A 17 17.53 26.26 17.82
C GLN A 17 16.86 25.05 17.14
N ASP A 18 15.77 24.49 17.71
CA ASP A 18 14.99 23.45 17.07
C ASP A 18 14.32 23.94 15.78
N ALA A 19 13.83 25.21 15.74
CA ALA A 19 13.24 25.77 14.52
C ALA A 19 14.26 26.07 13.42
N THR A 20 15.51 26.43 13.78
CA THR A 20 16.61 26.60 12.82
C THR A 20 17.18 25.27 12.35
N ASP A 21 17.33 24.27 13.22
CA ASP A 21 17.76 22.93 12.86
C ASP A 21 16.70 22.21 11.99
N VAL A 22 15.42 22.42 12.26
CA VAL A 22 14.32 21.91 11.40
C VAL A 22 14.32 22.62 10.06
N LYS A 23 14.56 23.93 10.02
CA LYS A 23 14.62 24.69 8.77
C LYS A 23 15.88 24.38 7.95
N GLU A 24 17.05 24.19 8.58
CA GLU A 24 18.24 23.70 7.89
C GLU A 24 18.08 22.26 7.38
N LYS A 25 17.36 21.37 8.08
CA LYS A 25 17.03 20.04 7.56
C LYS A 25 16.01 20.09 6.41
N MET A 26 15.08 21.03 6.42
CA MET A 26 14.01 21.11 5.41
C MET A 26 14.52 21.49 4.00
N ASP A 27 15.63 22.21 3.87
CA ASP A 27 16.12 22.73 2.59
C ASP A 27 17.24 21.89 1.94
N VAL A 28 17.71 20.84 2.62
CA VAL A 28 18.92 20.09 2.20
C VAL A 28 18.71 19.29 0.90
N PHE A 29 17.50 18.75 0.65
CA PHE A 29 17.21 17.92 -0.53
C PHE A 29 16.51 18.68 -1.66
N ARG A 30 15.87 19.83 -1.37
CA ARG A 30 15.16 20.64 -2.36
C ARG A 30 16.13 21.40 -3.26
N LEU A 31 15.77 21.52 -4.54
CA LEU A 31 16.53 22.34 -5.48
C LEU A 31 16.30 23.84 -5.21
N PRO A 32 17.34 24.69 -5.41
CA PRO A 32 17.20 26.14 -5.32
C PRO A 32 16.19 26.66 -6.36
N ASN A 33 15.37 27.65 -5.97
CA ASN A 33 14.40 28.27 -6.85
C ASN A 33 14.97 29.42 -7.71
N ASN A 34 16.27 29.35 -8.10
CA ASN A 34 16.96 30.33 -8.92
C ASN A 34 16.90 30.04 -10.42
N THR A 35 16.63 28.77 -10.78
CA THR A 35 16.50 28.31 -12.15
C THR A 35 15.31 27.35 -12.28
N GLU A 36 14.79 27.20 -13.50
CA GLU A 36 13.76 26.21 -13.83
C GLU A 36 14.00 25.58 -15.21
N PRO A 37 13.66 24.29 -15.43
CA PRO A 37 13.78 23.66 -16.72
C PRO A 37 12.63 24.13 -17.64
N ILE A 38 12.94 24.22 -18.94
CA ILE A 38 11.98 24.51 -20.03
C ILE A 38 11.76 23.26 -20.89
N SER A 39 12.83 22.54 -21.19
CA SER A 39 12.76 21.32 -22.01
C SER A 39 13.99 20.43 -21.80
N TYR A 40 13.84 19.15 -22.11
CA TYR A 40 14.91 18.18 -22.12
C TYR A 40 15.09 17.53 -23.49
N ARG A 41 16.35 17.32 -23.88
CA ARG A 41 16.73 16.38 -24.94
C ARG A 41 17.63 15.31 -24.31
N LEU A 42 17.14 14.08 -24.24
CA LEU A 42 17.81 12.97 -23.58
C LEU A 42 18.23 11.92 -24.61
N ASN A 43 19.52 11.64 -24.70
CA ASN A 43 20.04 10.54 -25.49
C ASN A 43 20.66 9.50 -24.57
N VAL A 44 20.25 8.23 -24.69
CA VAL A 44 20.76 7.14 -23.85
C VAL A 44 21.11 5.93 -24.71
N GLN A 45 22.19 5.23 -24.32
CA GLN A 45 22.65 3.98 -24.94
C GLN A 45 23.05 2.99 -23.86
N PRO A 46 22.21 1.99 -23.54
CA PRO A 46 22.57 0.88 -22.65
C PRO A 46 23.41 -0.15 -23.38
N PHE A 47 24.27 -0.85 -22.62
CA PHE A 47 25.07 -2.00 -23.04
C PHE A 47 24.67 -3.19 -22.18
N ILE A 48 23.85 -4.08 -22.74
CA ILE A 48 23.25 -5.23 -22.03
C ILE A 48 23.74 -6.57 -22.54
N GLU A 49 24.73 -6.58 -23.44
CA GLU A 49 25.30 -7.80 -23.99
C GLU A 49 26.23 -8.48 -22.96
N PRO A 50 26.02 -9.77 -22.65
CA PRO A 50 26.81 -10.50 -21.65
C PRO A 50 28.29 -10.57 -21.94
N GLU A 51 28.66 -10.53 -23.20
CA GLU A 51 30.04 -10.66 -23.68
C GLU A 51 30.96 -9.53 -23.20
N ASN A 52 30.39 -8.38 -22.89
CA ASN A 52 31.10 -7.22 -22.36
C ASN A 52 31.08 -7.12 -20.83
N ASN A 53 30.29 -7.92 -20.15
CA ASN A 53 30.15 -8.10 -18.70
C ASN A 53 30.01 -6.79 -17.87
N ASN A 54 29.75 -5.67 -18.51
CA ASN A 54 29.84 -4.35 -17.88
C ASN A 54 28.49 -3.77 -17.47
N PHE A 55 27.38 -4.15 -18.09
CA PHE A 55 26.05 -3.62 -17.84
C PHE A 55 26.06 -2.12 -17.48
N THR A 56 26.52 -1.31 -18.43
CA THR A 56 26.68 0.13 -18.30
C THR A 56 25.80 0.86 -19.31
N PHE A 57 25.71 2.16 -19.17
CA PHE A 57 25.12 3.02 -20.18
C PHE A 57 25.87 4.33 -20.31
N ASN A 58 25.80 4.92 -21.49
CA ASN A 58 26.22 6.29 -21.76
C ASN A 58 25.00 7.15 -22.02
N GLY A 59 25.06 8.42 -21.59
CA GLY A 59 24.02 9.38 -21.83
C GLY A 59 24.52 10.78 -22.12
N THR A 60 23.68 11.55 -22.80
CA THR A 60 23.81 12.99 -22.94
C THR A 60 22.46 13.63 -22.70
N VAL A 61 22.41 14.55 -21.76
CA VAL A 61 21.22 15.36 -21.52
C VAL A 61 21.49 16.81 -21.85
N LEU A 62 20.63 17.41 -22.66
CA LEU A 62 20.58 18.85 -22.92
C LEU A 62 19.34 19.39 -22.22
N ILE A 63 19.56 20.25 -21.24
CA ILE A 63 18.50 20.91 -20.48
C ILE A 63 18.45 22.36 -20.89
N THR A 64 17.32 22.80 -21.45
CA THR A 64 17.07 24.23 -21.64
C THR A 64 16.48 24.78 -20.35
N ILE A 65 17.13 25.79 -19.76
CA ILE A 65 16.73 26.36 -18.47
C ILE A 65 16.41 27.86 -18.60
N ARG A 66 15.48 28.32 -17.76
CA ARG A 66 15.25 29.76 -17.51
C ARG A 66 15.84 30.11 -16.15
N VAL A 67 16.51 31.26 -16.09
CA VAL A 67 17.08 31.79 -14.86
C VAL A 67 16.09 32.78 -14.25
N LYS A 68 15.71 32.59 -13.01
CA LYS A 68 14.82 33.46 -12.23
C LYS A 68 15.62 34.49 -11.42
N ILE A 69 16.78 34.06 -10.90
CA ILE A 69 17.66 34.87 -10.06
C ILE A 69 19.08 34.68 -10.55
N THR A 70 19.81 35.76 -10.81
CA THR A 70 21.21 35.70 -11.24
C THR A 70 22.03 34.87 -10.27
N THR A 71 22.83 33.93 -10.80
CA THR A 71 23.59 32.97 -10.01
C THR A 71 24.86 32.51 -10.72
N GLU A 72 25.91 32.22 -9.94
CA GLU A 72 27.10 31.53 -10.42
C GLU A 72 27.09 30.03 -10.16
N GLU A 73 25.97 29.51 -9.59
CA GLU A 73 25.75 28.09 -9.31
C GLU A 73 24.49 27.57 -9.97
N LEU A 74 24.60 26.39 -10.58
CA LEU A 74 23.47 25.60 -11.06
C LEU A 74 23.45 24.27 -10.29
N THR A 75 22.34 23.97 -9.64
CA THR A 75 22.13 22.73 -8.88
C THR A 75 21.13 21.83 -9.59
N LEU A 76 21.50 20.56 -9.78
CA LEU A 76 20.67 19.49 -10.33
C LEU A 76 20.68 18.28 -9.38
N ASN A 77 19.70 17.40 -9.49
CA ASN A 77 19.76 16.11 -8.81
C ASN A 77 20.61 15.11 -9.60
N ILE A 78 21.34 14.25 -8.89
CA ILE A 78 22.18 13.18 -9.43
C ILE A 78 22.44 12.12 -8.36
N ASP A 79 22.40 10.84 -8.76
CA ASP A 79 22.84 9.73 -7.90
C ASP A 79 23.51 8.63 -8.75
N GLY A 80 24.72 8.21 -8.33
CA GLY A 80 25.45 7.07 -8.91
C GLY A 80 26.00 7.26 -10.33
N LEU A 81 25.91 8.45 -10.92
CA LEU A 81 26.41 8.77 -12.25
C LEU A 81 27.81 9.39 -12.23
N THR A 82 28.56 9.18 -13.33
CA THR A 82 29.85 9.83 -13.58
C THR A 82 29.67 10.91 -14.63
N ILE A 83 30.05 12.14 -14.29
CA ILE A 83 30.02 13.29 -15.22
C ILE A 83 31.28 13.26 -16.08
N ASN A 84 31.10 13.22 -17.39
CA ASN A 84 32.19 13.20 -18.37
C ASN A 84 32.49 14.58 -18.92
N GLN A 85 31.46 15.40 -19.19
CA GLN A 85 31.61 16.77 -19.71
C GLN A 85 30.38 17.60 -19.36
N ILE A 86 30.58 18.88 -19.08
CA ILE A 86 29.52 19.89 -18.94
C ILE A 86 29.81 21.07 -19.88
N LYS A 87 28.81 21.52 -20.63
CA LYS A 87 28.83 22.74 -21.43
C LYS A 87 27.61 23.58 -21.10
N VAL A 88 27.81 24.88 -20.95
CA VAL A 88 26.71 25.83 -20.70
C VAL A 88 26.78 26.91 -21.78
N LYS A 89 25.64 27.20 -22.42
CA LYS A 89 25.56 28.14 -23.53
C LYS A 89 24.39 29.13 -23.30
N ASP A 90 24.66 30.40 -23.48
CA ASP A 90 23.62 31.43 -23.55
C ASP A 90 22.92 31.34 -24.93
N THR A 91 21.61 31.09 -24.92
CA THR A 91 20.86 30.92 -26.20
C THR A 91 20.69 32.25 -26.97
N ASN A 92 20.70 33.39 -26.27
CA ASN A 92 20.52 34.70 -26.87
C ASN A 92 21.77 35.23 -27.61
N SER A 93 22.95 35.02 -26.97
CA SER A 93 24.22 35.46 -27.56
C SER A 93 24.97 34.35 -28.30
N SER A 94 24.51 33.10 -28.15
CA SER A 94 25.22 31.89 -28.64
C SER A 94 26.64 31.74 -28.08
N THR A 95 26.93 32.37 -26.93
CA THR A 95 28.24 32.31 -26.26
C THR A 95 28.28 31.22 -25.19
N ASP A 96 29.40 30.55 -25.11
CA ASP A 96 29.66 29.58 -24.05
C ASP A 96 29.96 30.27 -22.74
N ILE A 97 29.36 29.78 -21.66
CA ILE A 97 29.65 30.18 -20.28
C ILE A 97 30.71 29.24 -19.72
N GLU A 98 31.80 29.78 -19.23
CA GLU A 98 32.89 28.93 -18.71
C GLU A 98 32.50 28.26 -17.40
N VAL A 99 32.60 26.92 -17.38
CA VAL A 99 32.41 26.11 -16.18
C VAL A 99 33.67 26.14 -15.35
N ALA A 100 33.62 26.71 -14.16
CA ALA A 100 34.75 26.79 -13.23
C ALA A 100 35.03 25.42 -12.54
N GLY A 101 33.99 24.60 -12.37
CA GLY A 101 34.09 23.30 -11.76
C GLY A 101 32.73 22.67 -11.48
N ASN A 102 32.72 21.45 -10.96
CA ASN A 102 31.52 20.82 -10.46
C ASN A 102 31.84 19.98 -9.22
N ASN A 103 30.80 19.76 -8.39
CA ASN A 103 30.89 18.97 -7.18
C ASN A 103 29.62 18.13 -7.01
N ILE A 104 29.77 16.85 -6.67
CA ILE A 104 28.67 15.96 -6.35
C ILE A 104 28.58 15.84 -4.84
N VAL A 105 27.50 16.37 -4.26
CA VAL A 105 27.18 16.30 -2.84
C VAL A 105 26.34 15.04 -2.60
N LYS A 106 27.00 13.90 -2.39
CA LYS A 106 26.35 12.59 -2.28
C LYS A 106 25.24 12.53 -1.24
N LYS A 107 25.42 13.17 -0.09
CA LYS A 107 24.43 13.19 0.99
C LYS A 107 23.09 13.79 0.57
N ASN A 108 23.12 14.77 -0.35
CA ASN A 108 21.94 15.49 -0.82
C ASN A 108 21.47 15.00 -2.21
N GLU A 109 22.24 14.09 -2.84
CA GLU A 109 22.04 13.62 -4.21
C GLU A 109 21.99 14.79 -5.20
N GLN A 110 22.95 15.72 -5.10
CA GLN A 110 23.01 16.96 -5.87
C GLN A 110 24.33 17.11 -6.63
N LEU A 111 24.24 17.58 -7.87
CA LEU A 111 25.34 18.09 -8.68
C LEU A 111 25.31 19.61 -8.66
N ILE A 112 26.35 20.23 -8.11
CA ILE A 112 26.55 21.67 -8.09
C ILE A 112 27.58 22.03 -9.17
N ILE A 113 27.15 22.82 -10.17
CA ILE A 113 27.96 23.31 -11.28
C ILE A 113 28.31 24.75 -10.98
N GLN A 114 29.64 25.03 -10.81
CA GLN A 114 30.17 26.35 -10.58
C GLN A 114 30.51 27.02 -11.91
N LEU A 115 30.08 28.26 -12.10
CA LEU A 115 30.25 29.04 -13.30
C LEU A 115 31.13 30.25 -13.02
N LYS A 116 31.93 30.66 -14.02
CA LYS A 116 32.69 31.91 -13.87
C LYS A 116 31.78 33.13 -14.05
N THR A 117 32.10 34.18 -13.33
CA THR A 117 31.44 35.49 -13.46
C THR A 117 31.29 35.92 -14.92
N PRO A 118 30.13 36.36 -15.40
CA PRO A 118 28.97 36.78 -14.62
C PRO A 118 27.96 35.63 -14.30
N GLY A 119 28.27 34.37 -14.61
CA GLY A 119 27.39 33.24 -14.40
C GLY A 119 26.10 33.26 -15.26
N LEU A 120 25.00 32.81 -14.68
CA LEU A 120 23.66 32.82 -15.30
C LEU A 120 22.94 34.10 -14.87
N ILE A 121 22.43 34.86 -15.84
CA ILE A 121 21.78 36.17 -15.62
C ILE A 121 20.25 35.96 -15.59
N ALA A 122 19.56 36.57 -14.64
CA ALA A 122 18.09 36.52 -14.50
C ALA A 122 17.39 36.89 -15.81
N ASP A 123 16.21 36.28 -16.02
CA ASP A 123 15.35 36.45 -17.20
C ASP A 123 15.95 35.97 -18.53
N ARG A 124 17.12 35.27 -18.50
CA ARG A 124 17.71 34.64 -19.69
C ARG A 124 17.50 33.15 -19.72
N VAL A 125 17.66 32.62 -20.94
CA VAL A 125 17.57 31.18 -21.24
C VAL A 125 18.97 30.63 -21.61
N TYR A 126 19.29 29.49 -21.04
CA TYR A 126 20.56 28.80 -21.29
C TYR A 126 20.34 27.34 -21.68
N GLU A 127 21.25 26.79 -22.43
CA GLU A 127 21.37 25.37 -22.71
C GLU A 127 22.50 24.78 -21.88
N VAL A 128 22.19 23.71 -21.13
CA VAL A 128 23.13 22.95 -20.28
C VAL A 128 23.24 21.55 -20.84
N GLU A 129 24.33 21.24 -21.51
CA GLU A 129 24.64 19.92 -22.05
C GLU A 129 25.57 19.17 -21.09
N ILE A 130 25.14 17.98 -20.66
CA ILE A 130 25.90 17.13 -19.77
C ILE A 130 26.06 15.75 -20.41
N ALA A 131 27.31 15.35 -20.67
CA ALA A 131 27.66 13.99 -21.05
C ALA A 131 28.05 13.22 -19.79
N TYR A 132 27.47 12.02 -19.63
CA TYR A 132 27.62 11.22 -18.43
C TYR A 132 27.61 9.73 -18.75
N SER A 133 27.97 8.91 -17.77
CA SER A 133 27.91 7.45 -17.85
C SER A 133 27.46 6.87 -16.51
N GLY A 134 26.85 5.68 -16.53
CA GLY A 134 26.38 4.98 -15.35
C GLY A 134 26.44 3.46 -15.51
N LYS A 135 26.20 2.77 -14.40
CA LYS A 135 25.98 1.31 -14.39
C LYS A 135 24.49 1.05 -14.38
N LEU A 136 24.04 0.05 -15.16
CA LEU A 136 22.70 -0.49 -15.01
C LEU A 136 22.58 -1.14 -13.63
N ARG A 137 21.59 -0.70 -12.86
CA ARG A 137 21.41 -1.09 -11.47
C ARG A 137 20.84 -2.51 -11.35
N ASN A 138 20.84 -3.06 -10.13
CA ASN A 138 20.27 -4.37 -9.81
C ASN A 138 19.08 -4.27 -8.83
N ASP A 139 18.87 -3.09 -8.24
CA ASP A 139 17.88 -2.84 -7.18
C ASP A 139 16.50 -2.44 -7.72
N MET A 140 16.27 -2.66 -9.01
CA MET A 140 14.99 -2.35 -9.68
C MET A 140 14.56 -0.88 -9.55
N SER A 141 15.53 0.05 -9.49
CA SER A 141 15.32 1.50 -9.40
C SER A 141 16.22 2.27 -10.37
N GLY A 142 15.78 3.44 -10.82
CA GLY A 142 16.52 4.21 -11.82
C GLY A 142 16.57 3.49 -13.17
N PHE A 143 17.70 3.46 -13.84
CA PHE A 143 17.92 2.68 -15.05
C PHE A 143 18.62 1.37 -14.68
N TYR A 144 17.90 0.26 -14.79
CA TYR A 144 18.34 -1.02 -14.27
C TYR A 144 18.22 -2.14 -15.30
N LYS A 145 18.88 -3.26 -15.02
CA LYS A 145 18.80 -4.48 -15.85
C LYS A 145 17.88 -5.51 -15.22
N SER A 146 17.15 -6.21 -16.06
CA SER A 146 16.37 -7.41 -15.72
C SER A 146 16.68 -8.53 -16.70
N SER A 147 16.25 -9.75 -16.39
CA SER A 147 16.51 -10.90 -17.25
C SER A 147 15.45 -11.97 -17.20
N TYR A 148 15.37 -12.75 -18.25
CA TYR A 148 14.58 -13.97 -18.33
C TYR A 148 15.38 -15.07 -19.05
N THR A 149 14.97 -16.32 -18.85
CA THR A 149 15.56 -17.46 -19.57
C THR A 149 14.72 -17.74 -20.79
N ASP A 150 15.29 -17.66 -21.98
CA ASP A 150 14.66 -18.07 -23.23
C ASP A 150 14.53 -19.60 -23.25
N GLU A 151 13.32 -20.10 -23.28
CA GLU A 151 13.03 -21.53 -23.19
C GLU A 151 13.57 -22.36 -24.36
N ASN A 152 13.68 -21.76 -25.56
CA ASN A 152 14.15 -22.42 -26.75
C ASN A 152 15.67 -22.55 -26.77
N SER A 153 16.37 -21.46 -26.48
CA SER A 153 17.85 -21.43 -26.48
C SER A 153 18.45 -21.80 -25.14
N LYS A 154 17.67 -21.83 -24.05
CA LYS A 154 18.11 -21.98 -22.65
C LYS A 154 19.16 -20.94 -22.23
N LYS A 155 19.22 -19.81 -22.94
CA LYS A 155 20.12 -18.69 -22.63
C LYS A 155 19.40 -17.60 -21.84
N THR A 156 20.14 -16.96 -20.97
CA THR A 156 19.67 -15.73 -20.30
C THR A 156 19.60 -14.59 -21.30
N LYS A 157 18.44 -13.98 -21.42
CA LYS A 157 18.20 -12.75 -22.18
C LYS A 157 18.10 -11.58 -21.21
N TRP A 158 18.76 -10.49 -21.58
CA TRP A 158 18.80 -9.28 -20.75
C TRP A 158 17.95 -8.17 -21.34
N LEU A 159 17.43 -7.31 -20.48
CA LEU A 159 16.78 -6.06 -20.85
C LEU A 159 17.28 -4.94 -19.93
N ALA A 160 17.17 -3.70 -20.42
CA ALA A 160 17.35 -2.51 -19.64
C ALA A 160 16.00 -1.76 -19.59
N VAL A 161 15.59 -1.30 -18.42
CA VAL A 161 14.30 -0.66 -18.21
C VAL A 161 14.39 0.36 -17.06
N THR A 162 13.50 1.33 -17.06
CA THR A 162 13.45 2.40 -16.06
C THR A 162 12.37 2.19 -15.00
N GLN A 163 12.69 2.60 -13.76
CA GLN A 163 11.75 2.88 -12.68
C GLN A 163 12.20 4.15 -11.97
N PHE A 164 11.48 5.26 -12.16
CA PHE A 164 11.92 6.57 -11.70
C PHE A 164 11.14 7.14 -10.52
N GLU A 165 9.95 6.69 -10.26
CA GLU A 165 9.21 7.10 -9.08
C GLU A 165 9.83 6.50 -7.81
N PRO A 166 9.91 7.29 -6.70
CA PRO A 166 9.56 8.71 -6.65
C PRO A 166 10.72 9.66 -7.03
N THR A 167 11.98 9.31 -6.79
CA THR A 167 13.14 10.22 -6.92
C THR A 167 14.31 9.52 -7.61
N TYR A 168 14.05 8.65 -8.58
CA TYR A 168 15.09 7.81 -9.19
C TYR A 168 15.43 8.18 -10.63
N ALA A 169 14.83 9.24 -11.23
CA ALA A 169 15.28 9.76 -12.52
C ALA A 169 16.72 10.26 -12.44
N ARG A 170 17.14 10.83 -11.30
CA ARG A 170 18.51 11.26 -10.99
C ARG A 170 19.55 10.13 -11.05
N ARG A 171 19.11 8.87 -11.01
CA ARG A 171 19.95 7.65 -11.17
C ARG A 171 20.18 7.28 -12.63
N ALA A 172 19.45 7.92 -13.55
CA ALA A 172 19.53 7.68 -14.98
C ALA A 172 20.10 8.87 -15.76
N PHE A 173 19.83 10.10 -15.34
CA PHE A 173 20.35 11.33 -15.93
C PHE A 173 20.31 12.50 -14.93
N PRO A 174 21.26 13.46 -14.98
CA PRO A 174 21.17 14.69 -14.18
C PRO A 174 19.95 15.51 -14.56
N CYS A 175 19.12 15.91 -13.58
CA CYS A 175 17.83 16.57 -13.84
C CYS A 175 17.31 17.40 -12.65
N TYR A 176 16.24 18.14 -12.87
CA TYR A 176 15.40 18.74 -11.83
C TYR A 176 14.39 17.67 -11.39
N ASP A 177 14.78 16.82 -10.45
CA ASP A 177 14.01 15.63 -10.06
C ASP A 177 13.00 15.93 -8.95
N GLU A 178 12.11 16.89 -9.24
CA GLU A 178 10.97 17.25 -8.39
C GLU A 178 9.68 17.24 -9.24
N PRO A 179 8.55 16.74 -8.72
CA PRO A 179 7.36 16.49 -9.54
C PRO A 179 6.74 17.76 -10.13
N ALA A 180 6.95 18.93 -9.51
CA ALA A 180 6.43 20.20 -10.02
C ALA A 180 7.09 20.70 -11.31
N PHE A 181 8.30 20.23 -11.65
CA PHE A 181 9.01 20.65 -12.84
C PHE A 181 8.56 19.87 -14.09
N LYS A 182 7.33 20.11 -14.53
CA LYS A 182 6.78 19.49 -15.75
C LYS A 182 7.31 20.18 -16.99
N THR A 183 7.98 19.39 -17.84
CA THR A 183 8.59 19.89 -19.09
C THR A 183 8.46 18.87 -20.22
N PRO A 184 8.49 19.31 -21.50
CA PRO A 184 8.55 18.39 -22.63
C PRO A 184 9.92 17.69 -22.72
N PHE A 185 9.90 16.40 -23.05
CA PHE A 185 11.06 15.55 -23.30
C PHE A 185 11.14 15.08 -24.75
N SER A 186 12.31 15.26 -25.37
CA SER A 186 12.69 14.62 -26.64
C SER A 186 13.69 13.52 -26.33
N ILE A 187 13.31 12.26 -26.51
CA ILE A 187 14.08 11.08 -26.11
C ILE A 187 14.64 10.35 -27.33
N VAL A 188 15.90 9.96 -27.25
CA VAL A 188 16.55 9.10 -28.25
C VAL A 188 17.18 7.92 -27.52
N VAL A 189 16.81 6.71 -27.93
CA VAL A 189 17.38 5.47 -27.38
C VAL A 189 18.20 4.75 -28.46
N THR A 190 19.47 4.54 -28.20
CA THR A 190 20.38 3.80 -29.08
C THR A 190 20.49 2.35 -28.60
N ARG A 191 20.30 1.41 -29.50
CA ARG A 191 20.24 -0.01 -29.22
C ARG A 191 20.82 -0.86 -30.37
N LEU A 192 21.07 -2.14 -30.16
CA LEU A 192 21.33 -3.07 -31.22
C LEU A 192 20.15 -3.20 -32.20
N GLU A 193 20.42 -3.44 -33.46
CA GLU A 193 19.36 -3.62 -34.48
C GLU A 193 18.45 -4.82 -34.18
N THR A 194 18.96 -5.84 -33.49
CA THR A 194 18.21 -7.05 -33.06
C THR A 194 17.26 -6.81 -31.89
N GLN A 195 17.37 -5.68 -31.20
CA GLN A 195 16.55 -5.32 -30.07
C GLN A 195 15.43 -4.35 -30.47
N ILE A 196 14.47 -4.14 -29.61
CA ILE A 196 13.51 -3.04 -29.69
C ILE A 196 13.77 -2.05 -28.57
N SER A 197 13.40 -0.80 -28.78
CA SER A 197 13.24 0.17 -27.69
C SER A 197 11.80 0.62 -27.57
N LEU A 198 11.41 0.95 -26.35
CA LEU A 198 10.11 1.53 -26.01
C LEU A 198 10.31 2.81 -25.20
N SER A 199 9.40 3.76 -25.32
CA SER A 199 9.38 4.97 -24.50
C SER A 199 7.96 5.52 -24.39
N ASN A 200 7.79 6.65 -23.66
CA ASN A 200 6.52 7.33 -23.46
C ASN A 200 5.74 7.55 -24.77
N MET A 201 6.41 8.04 -25.81
CA MET A 201 5.81 8.43 -27.09
C MET A 201 6.04 7.41 -28.19
N PRO A 202 5.33 7.47 -29.31
CA PRO A 202 5.66 6.71 -30.51
C PRO A 202 7.01 7.14 -31.10
N ILE A 203 7.66 6.20 -31.83
CA ILE A 203 8.86 6.52 -32.62
C ILE A 203 8.50 7.51 -33.73
N ALA A 204 9.22 8.63 -33.75
CA ALA A 204 9.10 9.62 -34.82
C ALA A 204 10.04 9.30 -35.99
N GLU A 205 11.26 8.82 -35.68
CA GLU A 205 12.31 8.60 -36.66
C GLU A 205 13.27 7.48 -36.18
N ARG A 206 13.70 6.63 -37.09
CA ARG A 206 14.77 5.65 -36.82
C ARG A 206 16.02 6.06 -37.62
N ILE A 207 17.12 6.29 -36.90
CA ILE A 207 18.37 6.74 -37.41
C ILE A 207 19.32 5.53 -37.51
N THR A 208 19.63 5.09 -38.73
CA THR A 208 20.44 3.89 -38.99
C THR A 208 21.94 4.16 -39.00
N GLN A 209 22.35 5.43 -38.96
CA GLN A 209 23.75 5.82 -38.88
C GLN A 209 23.94 6.77 -37.71
N THR A 210 24.48 6.24 -36.62
CA THR A 210 24.86 7.05 -35.46
C THR A 210 26.31 7.51 -35.59
N PRO A 211 26.63 8.79 -35.50
CA PRO A 211 28.00 9.24 -35.36
C PRO A 211 28.52 9.10 -33.90
N PRO A 212 29.73 8.50 -33.69
CA PRO A 212 30.50 7.75 -34.64
C PRO A 212 29.81 6.43 -34.98
N ALA A 213 29.84 6.04 -36.27
CA ALA A 213 29.16 4.85 -36.75
C ALA A 213 29.59 3.60 -35.97
N GLN A 214 28.70 3.12 -35.10
CA GLN A 214 28.85 1.84 -34.40
C GLN A 214 28.12 0.78 -35.24
N PRO A 215 28.83 -0.21 -35.78
CA PRO A 215 28.19 -1.27 -36.55
C PRO A 215 27.11 -1.97 -35.73
N ASN A 216 25.97 -2.25 -36.33
CA ASN A 216 24.82 -2.95 -35.74
C ASN A 216 24.00 -2.15 -34.69
N TYR A 217 24.26 -0.83 -34.49
CA TYR A 217 23.45 0.01 -33.66
C TYR A 217 22.54 0.92 -34.47
N VAL A 218 21.32 1.14 -33.94
CA VAL A 218 20.34 2.08 -34.48
C VAL A 218 19.82 2.95 -33.34
N SER A 219 19.41 4.17 -33.66
CA SER A 219 18.81 5.11 -32.69
C SER A 219 17.35 5.35 -33.03
N ASP A 220 16.46 5.04 -32.09
CA ASP A 220 15.05 5.36 -32.17
C ASP A 220 14.82 6.71 -31.49
N LYS A 221 14.41 7.72 -32.29
CA LYS A 221 14.01 9.04 -31.80
C LYS A 221 12.52 9.06 -31.65
N TYR A 222 12.05 9.39 -30.46
CA TYR A 222 10.63 9.47 -30.13
C TYR A 222 10.05 10.85 -30.38
N GLN A 223 8.72 10.92 -30.57
CA GLN A 223 8.01 12.19 -30.59
C GLN A 223 8.22 12.88 -29.22
N THR A 224 8.19 14.22 -29.23
CA THR A 224 8.32 15.01 -28.00
C THR A 224 7.06 14.83 -27.15
N THR A 225 7.23 14.66 -25.84
CA THR A 225 6.11 14.52 -24.89
C THR A 225 5.41 15.85 -24.68
N GLU A 226 4.18 15.80 -24.19
CA GLU A 226 3.60 16.94 -23.46
C GLU A 226 4.46 17.24 -22.21
N PRO A 227 4.24 18.34 -21.49
CA PRO A 227 4.95 18.61 -20.24
C PRO A 227 4.71 17.51 -19.20
N ILE A 228 5.74 16.74 -18.88
CA ILE A 228 5.72 15.65 -17.88
C ILE A 228 6.74 15.88 -16.78
N SER A 229 6.52 15.27 -15.62
CA SER A 229 7.49 15.21 -14.53
C SER A 229 8.58 14.18 -14.82
N THR A 230 9.76 14.35 -14.25
CA THR A 230 10.90 13.44 -14.47
C THR A 230 10.60 12.00 -14.06
N TYR A 231 9.82 11.78 -12.99
CA TYR A 231 9.48 10.45 -12.49
C TYR A 231 8.61 9.62 -13.46
N LEU A 232 7.93 10.29 -14.41
CA LEU A 232 7.07 9.66 -15.44
C LEU A 232 7.82 9.34 -16.73
N VAL A 233 9.07 9.77 -16.87
CA VAL A 233 9.90 9.45 -18.04
C VAL A 233 10.26 7.99 -18.03
N ALA A 234 10.04 7.30 -19.14
CA ALA A 234 10.32 5.87 -19.27
C ALA A 234 10.93 5.50 -20.60
N PHE A 235 11.85 4.53 -20.56
CA PHE A 235 12.39 3.86 -21.74
C PHE A 235 12.88 2.46 -21.39
N SER A 236 12.82 1.57 -22.37
CA SER A 236 13.36 0.23 -22.25
C SER A 236 14.05 -0.22 -23.53
N VAL A 237 15.00 -1.16 -23.40
CA VAL A 237 15.64 -1.89 -24.50
C VAL A 237 15.56 -3.38 -24.20
N SER A 238 14.98 -4.16 -25.12
CA SER A 238 14.72 -5.59 -24.92
C SER A 238 14.59 -6.34 -26.25
N GLU A 239 14.40 -7.66 -26.17
CA GLU A 239 13.97 -8.50 -27.30
C GLU A 239 12.47 -8.86 -27.20
N PHE A 240 11.65 -8.01 -26.54
CA PHE A 240 10.22 -8.25 -26.37
C PHE A 240 9.44 -8.11 -27.67
N VAL A 241 8.25 -8.69 -27.69
CA VAL A 241 7.33 -8.64 -28.83
C VAL A 241 6.08 -7.82 -28.47
N ASN A 242 5.53 -7.16 -29.48
CA ASN A 242 4.20 -6.57 -29.39
C ASN A 242 3.17 -7.67 -29.70
N THR A 243 2.22 -7.85 -28.78
CA THR A 243 1.19 -8.88 -28.92
C THR A 243 -0.13 -8.35 -29.47
N THR A 244 -0.35 -7.03 -29.44
CA THR A 244 -1.61 -6.38 -29.84
C THR A 244 -1.53 -5.77 -31.23
N LYS A 245 -2.68 -5.73 -31.94
CA LYS A 245 -2.78 -5.17 -33.28
C LYS A 245 -3.88 -4.09 -33.33
N ASP A 246 -3.58 -2.98 -34.00
CA ASP A 246 -4.55 -1.93 -34.40
C ASP A 246 -5.41 -1.37 -33.26
N GLN A 247 -4.86 -1.24 -32.06
CA GLN A 247 -5.52 -0.72 -30.87
C GLN A 247 -4.75 0.48 -30.30
N LYS A 248 -5.38 1.19 -29.36
CA LYS A 248 -4.76 2.30 -28.61
C LYS A 248 -3.82 1.77 -27.53
N VAL A 249 -4.15 0.62 -26.95
CA VAL A 249 -3.39 -0.08 -25.92
C VAL A 249 -2.53 -1.16 -26.56
N TYR A 250 -1.21 -1.09 -26.36
CA TYR A 250 -0.23 -2.07 -26.81
C TYR A 250 0.32 -2.85 -25.63
N ILE A 251 0.50 -4.17 -25.76
CA ILE A 251 1.06 -5.01 -24.71
C ILE A 251 2.37 -5.62 -25.18
N TYR A 252 3.40 -5.54 -24.34
CA TYR A 252 4.74 -6.01 -24.62
C TYR A 252 5.20 -7.01 -23.57
N THR A 253 5.70 -8.16 -24.03
CA THR A 253 6.27 -9.21 -23.18
C THR A 253 7.29 -10.02 -23.97
N HIS A 254 8.04 -10.90 -23.34
CA HIS A 254 8.88 -11.84 -24.08
C HIS A 254 8.02 -12.85 -24.85
N ALA A 255 8.54 -13.32 -25.97
CA ALA A 255 7.77 -14.08 -26.99
C ALA A 255 7.05 -15.32 -26.41
N GLU A 256 7.61 -15.93 -25.38
CA GLU A 256 7.09 -17.17 -24.76
C GLU A 256 5.84 -16.93 -23.92
N TYR A 257 5.57 -15.67 -23.51
CA TYR A 257 4.40 -15.29 -22.74
C TYR A 257 3.37 -14.49 -23.55
N ALA A 258 3.53 -14.48 -24.88
CA ALA A 258 2.65 -13.74 -25.77
C ALA A 258 1.18 -14.18 -25.73
N ASP A 259 0.90 -15.43 -25.37
CA ASP A 259 -0.46 -15.97 -25.18
C ASP A 259 -1.06 -15.61 -23.81
N GLN A 260 -0.24 -15.22 -22.84
CA GLN A 260 -0.70 -14.92 -21.48
C GLN A 260 -1.32 -13.53 -21.32
N VAL A 261 -1.28 -12.70 -22.36
CA VAL A 261 -1.85 -11.33 -22.34
C VAL A 261 -3.28 -11.24 -22.86
N THR A 262 -3.81 -12.30 -23.49
CA THR A 262 -5.13 -12.31 -24.16
C THR A 262 -6.25 -11.84 -23.24
N PHE A 263 -6.22 -12.25 -21.98
CA PHE A 263 -7.23 -11.87 -20.99
C PHE A 263 -7.30 -10.35 -20.75
N ILE A 264 -6.18 -9.69 -20.63
CA ILE A 264 -6.15 -8.24 -20.36
C ILE A 264 -6.26 -7.43 -21.65
N GLU A 265 -5.82 -7.96 -22.80
CA GLU A 265 -6.00 -7.33 -24.11
C GLU A 265 -7.48 -7.05 -24.41
N GLU A 266 -8.37 -7.98 -24.06
CA GLU A 266 -9.83 -7.84 -24.26
C GLU A 266 -10.44 -6.74 -23.37
N LYS A 267 -9.80 -6.38 -22.24
CA LYS A 267 -10.35 -5.48 -21.21
C LYS A 267 -9.73 -4.08 -21.22
N ALA A 268 -8.43 -3.98 -21.49
CA ALA A 268 -7.67 -2.75 -21.28
C ALA A 268 -8.21 -1.54 -22.06
N ASN A 269 -8.65 -1.73 -23.31
CA ASN A 269 -9.24 -0.62 -24.10
C ASN A 269 -10.58 -0.15 -23.50
N LYS A 270 -11.44 -1.08 -23.04
CA LYS A 270 -12.71 -0.73 -22.38
C LYS A 270 -12.47 0.04 -21.08
N LEU A 271 -11.47 -0.36 -20.30
CA LEU A 271 -11.09 0.32 -19.06
C LEU A 271 -10.60 1.75 -19.32
N LEU A 272 -9.78 1.95 -20.35
CA LEU A 272 -9.32 3.28 -20.78
C LEU A 272 -10.50 4.16 -21.22
N GLU A 273 -11.42 3.62 -22.03
CA GLU A 273 -12.64 4.32 -22.49
C GLU A 273 -13.55 4.74 -21.33
N LEU A 274 -13.67 3.92 -20.29
CA LEU A 274 -14.45 4.27 -19.10
C LEU A 274 -13.88 5.50 -18.38
N MET A 275 -12.56 5.64 -18.31
CA MET A 275 -11.91 6.82 -17.74
C MET A 275 -12.10 8.05 -18.63
N GLU A 276 -11.98 7.93 -19.97
CA GLU A 276 -12.28 9.00 -20.91
C GLU A 276 -13.73 9.50 -20.76
N LEU A 277 -14.68 8.57 -20.64
CA LEU A 277 -16.11 8.89 -20.44
C LEU A 277 -16.37 9.55 -19.07
N TYR A 278 -15.75 9.03 -18.00
CA TYR A 278 -15.97 9.57 -16.66
C TYR A 278 -15.39 10.97 -16.51
N THR A 279 -14.16 11.17 -16.95
CA THR A 279 -13.45 12.46 -16.86
C THR A 279 -13.89 13.47 -17.91
N ASN A 280 -14.58 13.02 -18.96
CA ASN A 280 -14.91 13.82 -20.15
C ASN A 280 -13.67 14.48 -20.78
N ILE A 281 -12.52 13.83 -20.67
CA ILE A 281 -11.24 14.26 -21.24
C ILE A 281 -10.65 13.03 -21.96
N PRO A 282 -10.41 13.12 -23.29
CA PRO A 282 -9.78 12.02 -24.01
C PRO A 282 -8.36 11.76 -23.50
N TYR A 283 -7.91 10.53 -23.59
CA TYR A 283 -6.53 10.19 -23.30
C TYR A 283 -5.56 10.98 -24.20
N THR A 284 -4.53 11.54 -23.59
CA THR A 284 -3.70 12.57 -24.23
C THR A 284 -2.87 12.03 -25.40
N TYR A 285 -2.30 10.85 -25.27
CA TYR A 285 -1.39 10.29 -26.28
C TYR A 285 -2.10 9.35 -27.26
N SER A 286 -1.49 9.12 -28.43
CA SER A 286 -2.03 8.23 -29.46
C SER A 286 -1.87 6.76 -29.14
N LYS A 287 -1.02 6.41 -28.17
CA LYS A 287 -0.77 5.03 -27.71
C LYS A 287 -0.52 4.99 -26.22
N ILE A 288 -0.80 3.84 -25.63
CA ILE A 288 -0.31 3.45 -24.32
C ILE A 288 0.28 2.03 -24.42
N GLY A 289 1.50 1.83 -23.92
CA GLY A 289 2.15 0.53 -23.83
C GLY A 289 1.99 -0.04 -22.42
N LEU A 290 1.68 -1.32 -22.32
CA LEU A 290 1.71 -2.09 -21.08
C LEU A 290 2.89 -3.07 -21.21
N LEU A 291 3.89 -2.96 -20.35
CA LEU A 291 5.14 -3.71 -20.42
C LEU A 291 5.29 -4.67 -19.25
N ALA A 292 5.24 -5.99 -19.50
CA ALA A 292 5.48 -7.02 -18.49
C ALA A 292 6.98 -7.21 -18.23
N ILE A 293 7.43 -6.92 -17.00
CA ILE A 293 8.85 -6.96 -16.63
C ILE A 293 9.11 -8.11 -15.66
N PRO A 294 10.12 -8.96 -15.92
CA PRO A 294 10.44 -10.09 -15.05
C PRO A 294 10.88 -9.69 -13.63
N ASP A 295 11.68 -8.61 -13.48
CA ASP A 295 12.13 -8.08 -12.19
C ASP A 295 11.61 -6.64 -12.03
N PHE A 296 10.66 -6.44 -11.12
CA PHE A 296 10.03 -5.15 -10.87
C PHE A 296 9.69 -4.99 -9.38
N SER A 297 10.13 -3.89 -8.76
CA SER A 297 10.04 -3.67 -7.30
C SER A 297 8.61 -3.46 -6.81
N PHE A 298 7.80 -2.74 -7.59
CA PHE A 298 6.39 -2.48 -7.32
C PHE A 298 5.45 -3.50 -7.99
N GLY A 299 4.14 -3.28 -7.90
CA GLY A 299 3.15 -4.00 -8.72
C GLY A 299 3.17 -3.51 -10.15
N ALA A 300 3.06 -2.20 -10.33
CA ALA A 300 3.08 -1.51 -11.62
C ALA A 300 3.55 -0.06 -11.47
N MET A 301 3.56 0.70 -12.57
CA MET A 301 3.94 2.10 -12.65
C MET A 301 3.28 2.78 -13.85
N GLU A 302 2.76 3.96 -13.63
CA GLU A 302 1.96 4.74 -14.58
C GLU A 302 2.74 5.51 -15.64
N ASN A 303 4.03 5.32 -15.85
CA ASN A 303 4.83 6.13 -16.77
C ASN A 303 4.04 6.56 -18.00
N TRP A 304 3.79 7.86 -18.19
CA TRP A 304 2.83 8.36 -19.16
C TRP A 304 3.05 7.83 -20.59
N GLY A 305 2.15 6.98 -21.04
CA GLY A 305 2.22 6.31 -22.34
C GLY A 305 3.02 5.00 -22.39
N LEU A 306 3.69 4.57 -21.32
CA LEU A 306 4.39 3.29 -21.21
C LEU A 306 4.31 2.75 -19.78
N ASN A 307 3.15 2.24 -19.36
CA ASN A 307 2.99 1.64 -18.07
C ASN A 307 3.82 0.35 -17.97
N THR A 308 4.47 0.17 -16.82
CA THR A 308 5.29 -1.00 -16.55
C THR A 308 4.66 -1.85 -15.45
N TYR A 309 4.74 -3.16 -15.57
CA TYR A 309 4.09 -4.10 -14.65
C TYR A 309 5.05 -5.23 -14.29
N ARG A 310 5.02 -5.66 -13.05
CA ARG A 310 5.53 -6.98 -12.71
C ARG A 310 4.69 -8.02 -13.46
N GLU A 311 5.32 -9.08 -13.99
CA GLU A 311 4.61 -10.12 -14.75
C GLU A 311 3.35 -10.65 -14.06
N THR A 312 3.37 -10.81 -12.72
CA THR A 312 2.21 -11.27 -11.93
C THR A 312 1.00 -10.35 -11.96
N TYR A 313 1.18 -9.08 -12.32
CA TYR A 313 0.13 -8.07 -12.38
C TYR A 313 -0.33 -7.74 -13.82
N LEU A 314 0.14 -8.49 -14.81
CA LEU A 314 -0.29 -8.33 -16.20
C LEU A 314 -0.61 -9.65 -16.91
N LEU A 315 0.10 -10.75 -16.58
CA LEU A 315 0.01 -12.02 -17.28
C LEU A 315 -0.98 -12.97 -16.63
N VAL A 316 -1.86 -13.55 -17.44
CA VAL A 316 -2.90 -14.48 -17.00
C VAL A 316 -2.84 -15.77 -17.83
N THR A 317 -2.86 -16.91 -17.15
CA THR A 317 -2.90 -18.25 -17.76
C THR A 317 -4.15 -19.01 -17.31
N ASN A 318 -4.36 -20.19 -17.85
CA ASN A 318 -5.38 -21.13 -17.35
C ASN A 318 -5.08 -21.65 -15.93
N LYS A 319 -3.87 -21.40 -15.42
CA LYS A 319 -3.44 -21.73 -14.05
C LYS A 319 -3.59 -20.57 -13.08
N SER A 320 -3.99 -19.39 -13.55
CA SER A 320 -4.26 -18.21 -12.71
C SER A 320 -5.59 -18.36 -12.01
N THR A 321 -5.62 -17.97 -10.73
CA THR A 321 -6.86 -17.96 -9.94
C THR A 321 -7.80 -16.85 -10.40
N GLU A 322 -9.06 -16.89 -9.99
CA GLU A 322 -9.96 -15.75 -10.26
C GLU A 322 -9.51 -14.47 -9.51
N LYS A 323 -8.85 -14.60 -8.33
CA LYS A 323 -8.27 -13.47 -7.63
C LYS A 323 -7.09 -12.86 -8.38
N ASP A 324 -6.24 -13.67 -9.05
CA ASP A 324 -5.17 -13.15 -9.89
C ASP A 324 -5.72 -12.35 -11.07
N LYS A 325 -6.78 -12.87 -11.71
CA LYS A 325 -7.48 -12.15 -12.80
C LYS A 325 -8.07 -10.82 -12.33
N GLU A 326 -8.68 -10.82 -11.14
CA GLU A 326 -9.18 -9.61 -10.49
C GLU A 326 -8.03 -8.62 -10.27
N THR A 327 -6.93 -9.08 -9.65
CA THR A 327 -5.74 -8.27 -9.38
C THR A 327 -5.14 -7.67 -10.67
N VAL A 328 -5.05 -8.45 -11.76
CA VAL A 328 -4.56 -7.93 -13.04
C VAL A 328 -5.47 -6.81 -13.57
N VAL A 329 -6.78 -7.00 -13.56
CA VAL A 329 -7.73 -5.99 -14.08
C VAL A 329 -7.73 -4.73 -13.21
N THR A 330 -7.72 -4.88 -11.88
CA THR A 330 -7.72 -3.74 -10.95
C THR A 330 -6.40 -2.98 -11.03
N THR A 331 -5.25 -3.66 -11.09
CA THR A 331 -3.95 -3.01 -11.24
C THR A 331 -3.84 -2.28 -12.57
N VAL A 332 -4.24 -2.91 -13.69
CA VAL A 332 -4.24 -2.20 -14.98
C VAL A 332 -5.14 -0.97 -14.95
N GLN A 333 -6.31 -1.06 -14.29
CA GLN A 333 -7.19 0.10 -14.14
C GLN A 333 -6.57 1.18 -13.24
N HIS A 334 -5.83 0.82 -12.19
CA HIS A 334 -5.07 1.75 -11.35
C HIS A 334 -4.13 2.60 -12.21
N GLU A 335 -3.25 1.96 -12.99
CA GLU A 335 -2.29 2.63 -13.86
C GLU A 335 -2.95 3.43 -15.00
N LEU A 336 -4.09 2.98 -15.50
CA LEU A 336 -4.87 3.74 -16.48
C LEU A 336 -5.51 4.99 -15.86
N SER A 337 -5.91 4.93 -14.57
CA SER A 337 -6.49 6.08 -13.86
C SER A 337 -5.46 7.18 -13.62
N HIS A 338 -4.22 6.82 -13.40
CA HIS A 338 -3.11 7.75 -13.28
C HIS A 338 -2.89 8.60 -14.52
N GLN A 339 -3.28 8.16 -15.71
CA GLN A 339 -3.15 8.94 -16.94
C GLN A 339 -3.88 10.30 -16.85
N TRP A 340 -4.82 10.47 -15.88
CA TRP A 340 -5.46 11.73 -15.51
C TRP A 340 -4.99 12.23 -14.15
N PHE A 341 -4.94 11.35 -13.13
CA PHE A 341 -4.59 11.65 -11.74
C PHE A 341 -3.14 11.22 -11.45
N GLY A 342 -2.19 12.07 -11.74
CA GLY A 342 -0.75 11.82 -11.67
C GLY A 342 -0.02 12.33 -12.91
N ASP A 343 -0.46 11.94 -14.10
CA ASP A 343 0.18 12.27 -15.37
C ASP A 343 -0.31 13.61 -15.92
N LEU A 344 -1.61 13.74 -16.18
CA LEU A 344 -2.18 14.99 -16.70
C LEU A 344 -2.07 16.12 -15.67
N VAL A 345 -2.48 15.83 -14.44
CA VAL A 345 -2.33 16.71 -13.27
C VAL A 345 -1.51 15.98 -12.23
N THR A 346 -0.37 16.54 -11.83
CA THR A 346 0.61 15.93 -10.93
C THR A 346 0.62 16.64 -9.58
N CYS A 347 0.91 15.95 -8.48
CA CYS A 347 1.13 16.58 -7.18
C CYS A 347 2.34 17.56 -7.24
N SER A 348 2.23 18.70 -6.53
CA SER A 348 3.30 19.72 -6.54
C SER A 348 4.55 19.31 -5.75
N TRP A 349 4.37 18.44 -4.76
CA TRP A 349 5.42 17.81 -3.98
C TRP A 349 4.92 16.47 -3.43
N TRP A 350 5.81 15.62 -3.01
CA TRP A 350 5.53 14.26 -2.57
C TRP A 350 4.61 14.18 -1.34
N ASN A 351 4.58 15.21 -0.48
CA ASN A 351 3.60 15.27 0.62
C ASN A 351 2.14 15.25 0.16
N TYR A 352 1.89 15.49 -1.13
CA TYR A 352 0.57 15.46 -1.78
C TYR A 352 0.41 14.30 -2.77
N VAL A 353 1.28 13.28 -2.71
CA VAL A 353 1.22 12.13 -3.64
C VAL A 353 -0.13 11.39 -3.58
N TRP A 354 -0.85 11.50 -2.47
CA TRP A 354 -2.21 11.00 -2.38
C TRP A 354 -3.19 11.59 -3.42
N LEU A 355 -2.89 12.76 -3.99
CA LEU A 355 -3.65 13.32 -5.13
C LEU A 355 -3.54 12.45 -6.40
N ASN A 356 -2.48 11.65 -6.49
CA ASN A 356 -2.29 10.65 -7.53
C ASN A 356 -2.89 9.32 -7.07
N GLU A 357 -2.34 8.75 -6.00
CA GLU A 357 -2.56 7.38 -5.55
C GLU A 357 -3.97 7.09 -5.03
N ALA A 358 -4.52 8.02 -4.24
CA ALA A 358 -5.86 7.83 -3.69
C ALA A 358 -6.94 7.86 -4.77
N PHE A 359 -6.78 8.71 -5.80
CA PHE A 359 -7.69 8.71 -6.94
C PHE A 359 -7.51 7.46 -7.81
N ALA A 360 -6.28 7.05 -8.09
CA ALA A 360 -6.02 5.82 -8.83
C ALA A 360 -6.63 4.60 -8.12
N THR A 361 -6.43 4.49 -6.80
CA THR A 361 -7.04 3.43 -5.98
C THR A 361 -8.58 3.51 -5.96
N LEU A 362 -9.17 4.70 -5.91
CA LEU A 362 -10.63 4.84 -5.98
C LEU A 362 -11.17 4.35 -7.34
N PHE A 363 -10.55 4.77 -8.43
CA PHE A 363 -11.00 4.39 -9.78
C PHE A 363 -10.62 2.96 -10.17
N GLU A 364 -9.57 2.38 -9.59
CA GLU A 364 -9.25 0.96 -9.64
C GLU A 364 -10.49 0.12 -9.34
N TYR A 365 -11.19 0.40 -8.24
CA TYR A 365 -12.41 -0.31 -7.85
C TYR A 365 -13.66 0.21 -8.54
N PHE A 366 -13.80 1.53 -8.66
CA PHE A 366 -15.03 2.12 -9.21
C PHE A 366 -15.21 1.83 -10.70
N ALA A 367 -14.17 1.95 -11.52
CA ALA A 367 -14.26 1.69 -12.96
C ALA A 367 -14.39 0.19 -13.24
N VAL A 368 -13.67 -0.67 -12.50
CA VAL A 368 -13.82 -2.13 -12.64
C VAL A 368 -15.19 -2.59 -12.19
N HIS A 369 -15.81 -1.98 -11.16
CA HIS A 369 -17.20 -2.28 -10.80
C HIS A 369 -18.20 -2.02 -11.95
N VAL A 370 -17.94 -0.98 -12.74
CA VAL A 370 -18.76 -0.66 -13.94
C VAL A 370 -18.46 -1.61 -15.08
N ALA A 371 -17.17 -1.98 -15.27
CA ALA A 371 -16.75 -2.89 -16.34
C ALA A 371 -17.21 -4.33 -16.10
N GLU A 372 -17.15 -4.80 -14.85
CA GLU A 372 -17.38 -6.19 -14.40
C GLU A 372 -18.37 -6.19 -13.21
N PRO A 373 -19.65 -5.88 -13.42
CA PRO A 373 -20.61 -5.70 -12.32
C PRO A 373 -20.82 -6.97 -11.47
N ASP A 374 -20.70 -8.14 -12.09
CA ASP A 374 -20.87 -9.43 -11.40
C ASP A 374 -19.73 -9.75 -10.42
N TRP A 375 -18.60 -9.07 -10.51
CA TRP A 375 -17.47 -9.24 -9.59
C TRP A 375 -17.69 -8.59 -8.23
N ARG A 376 -18.65 -7.70 -8.11
CA ARG A 376 -18.97 -6.97 -6.87
C ARG A 376 -17.77 -6.20 -6.29
N ILE A 377 -16.91 -5.68 -7.15
CA ILE A 377 -15.66 -4.98 -6.74
C ILE A 377 -15.96 -3.79 -5.81
N GLY A 378 -17.10 -3.12 -5.95
CA GLY A 378 -17.53 -2.06 -5.03
C GLY A 378 -17.77 -2.53 -3.59
N ASP A 379 -18.24 -3.77 -3.40
CA ASP A 379 -18.39 -4.39 -2.08
C ASP A 379 -17.01 -4.84 -1.56
N ILE A 380 -16.18 -5.39 -2.44
CA ILE A 380 -14.81 -5.83 -2.13
C ILE A 380 -13.95 -4.65 -1.68
N PHE A 381 -14.13 -3.44 -2.25
CA PHE A 381 -13.48 -2.21 -1.77
C PHE A 381 -13.64 -2.03 -0.24
N VAL A 382 -14.83 -2.30 0.30
CA VAL A 382 -15.09 -2.09 1.74
C VAL A 382 -14.24 -3.04 2.58
N ILE A 383 -14.08 -4.29 2.17
CA ILE A 383 -13.33 -5.29 2.96
C ILE A 383 -11.82 -5.26 2.71
N GLU A 384 -11.37 -4.90 1.51
CA GLU A 384 -9.95 -4.91 1.15
C GLU A 384 -9.27 -3.54 1.31
N GLN A 385 -9.98 -2.44 1.05
CA GLN A 385 -9.41 -1.11 1.13
C GLN A 385 -9.84 -0.39 2.43
N HIS A 386 -11.13 -0.23 2.64
CA HIS A 386 -11.67 0.57 3.74
C HIS A 386 -11.38 -0.06 5.11
N GLN A 387 -11.71 -1.34 5.32
CA GLN A 387 -11.44 -2.03 6.59
C GLN A 387 -9.94 -2.19 6.84
N ALA A 388 -9.14 -2.46 5.80
CA ALA A 388 -7.68 -2.53 5.93
C ALA A 388 -7.09 -1.20 6.39
N ALA A 389 -7.54 -0.08 5.82
CA ALA A 389 -7.13 1.25 6.23
C ALA A 389 -7.53 1.56 7.70
N LEU A 390 -8.76 1.22 8.11
CA LEU A 390 -9.22 1.40 9.51
C LEU A 390 -8.41 0.55 10.51
N VAL A 391 -7.88 -0.60 10.09
CA VAL A 391 -7.02 -1.43 10.95
C VAL A 391 -5.59 -0.89 11.04
N TYR A 392 -5.07 -0.36 9.93
CA TYR A 392 -3.70 0.15 9.82
C TYR A 392 -3.54 1.55 10.42
N ASP A 393 -4.55 2.44 10.22
CA ASP A 393 -4.47 3.83 10.63
C ASP A 393 -4.68 4.00 12.14
N HIS A 394 -3.69 4.53 12.80
CA HIS A 394 -3.73 4.94 14.21
C HIS A 394 -2.87 6.19 14.40
N ARG A 395 -2.96 6.81 15.57
CA ARG A 395 -2.37 8.13 15.82
C ARG A 395 -0.84 8.23 15.62
N SER A 396 -0.11 7.11 15.66
CA SER A 396 1.34 7.09 15.44
C SER A 396 1.72 6.93 13.96
N ARG A 397 0.74 6.79 13.06
CA ARG A 397 0.93 6.87 11.62
C ARG A 397 0.94 8.33 11.16
N HIS A 398 1.40 8.56 9.93
CA HIS A 398 1.33 9.90 9.34
C HIS A 398 -0.09 10.26 8.88
N PRO A 399 -0.44 11.54 8.76
CA PRO A 399 -1.66 11.98 8.09
C PRO A 399 -1.58 11.69 6.58
N ILE A 400 -2.70 11.74 5.87
CA ILE A 400 -2.72 11.59 4.40
C ILE A 400 -1.77 12.60 3.74
N THR A 401 -1.80 13.85 4.18
CA THR A 401 -0.81 14.88 3.81
C THR A 401 0.38 14.81 4.78
N ALA A 402 1.35 13.98 4.46
CA ALA A 402 2.55 13.80 5.27
C ALA A 402 3.60 14.88 4.97
N ASN A 403 4.37 15.29 5.97
CA ASN A 403 5.49 16.20 5.75
C ASN A 403 6.76 15.38 5.46
N VAL A 404 7.22 15.38 4.20
CA VAL A 404 8.39 14.62 3.73
C VAL A 404 9.34 15.51 2.94
N GLN A 405 10.65 15.26 3.08
CA GLN A 405 11.70 16.06 2.47
C GLN A 405 12.72 15.21 1.69
N GLY A 406 13.27 14.18 2.31
CA GLY A 406 14.31 13.34 1.74
C GLY A 406 13.78 12.09 1.05
N PRO A 407 14.58 11.43 0.17
CA PRO A 407 14.17 10.24 -0.57
C PRO A 407 13.58 9.12 0.29
N ASP A 408 14.20 8.83 1.45
CA ASP A 408 13.72 7.75 2.34
C ASP A 408 12.36 8.09 2.97
N GLU A 409 12.17 9.36 3.38
CA GLU A 409 10.88 9.83 3.91
C GLU A 409 9.79 9.78 2.83
N ILE A 410 10.14 10.18 1.59
CA ILE A 410 9.22 10.12 0.44
C ILE A 410 8.84 8.66 0.15
N GLN A 411 9.82 7.75 0.12
CA GLN A 411 9.55 6.33 -0.11
C GLN A 411 8.64 5.74 0.97
N SER A 412 8.75 6.18 2.21
CA SER A 412 8.00 5.62 3.35
C SER A 412 6.51 5.93 3.36
N ILE A 413 6.05 6.94 2.60
CA ILE A 413 4.64 7.31 2.54
C ILE A 413 3.85 6.62 1.41
N PHE A 414 4.49 5.77 0.60
CA PHE A 414 3.79 4.88 -0.35
C PHE A 414 3.22 3.68 0.42
N ASP A 415 2.23 3.93 1.24
CA ASP A 415 1.68 2.98 2.20
C ASP A 415 0.14 2.98 2.24
N THR A 416 -0.43 2.17 3.11
CA THR A 416 -1.89 2.04 3.30
C THR A 416 -2.60 3.37 3.61
N ILE A 417 -1.90 4.37 4.18
CA ILE A 417 -2.51 5.69 4.42
C ILE A 417 -2.72 6.44 3.11
N THR A 418 -1.68 6.52 2.29
CA THR A 418 -1.75 7.22 0.99
C THR A 418 -2.77 6.58 0.04
N TYR A 419 -2.73 5.26 -0.08
CA TYR A 419 -3.59 4.50 -1.01
C TYR A 419 -4.98 4.23 -0.41
N ASN A 420 -5.07 3.36 0.58
CA ASN A 420 -6.34 2.79 1.05
C ASN A 420 -7.18 3.81 1.84
N LYS A 421 -6.56 4.53 2.81
CA LYS A 421 -7.25 5.59 3.56
C LYS A 421 -7.60 6.74 2.62
N GLY A 422 -6.67 7.17 1.78
CA GLY A 422 -6.89 8.22 0.79
C GLY A 422 -8.12 7.93 -0.07
N ALA A 423 -8.18 6.75 -0.70
CA ALA A 423 -9.32 6.31 -1.51
C ALA A 423 -10.63 6.21 -0.70
N SER A 424 -10.56 5.72 0.55
CA SER A 424 -11.73 5.61 1.44
C SER A 424 -12.30 6.97 1.81
N VAL A 425 -11.44 7.96 2.05
CA VAL A 425 -11.83 9.34 2.37
C VAL A 425 -12.39 10.04 1.12
N LEU A 426 -11.85 9.79 -0.06
CA LEU A 426 -12.44 10.27 -1.33
C LEU A 426 -13.80 9.60 -1.61
N ARG A 427 -13.97 8.30 -1.32
CA ARG A 427 -15.26 7.62 -1.41
C ARG A 427 -16.27 8.24 -0.44
N MET A 428 -15.87 8.57 0.78
CA MET A 428 -16.70 9.29 1.74
C MET A 428 -17.13 10.66 1.19
N LEU A 429 -16.23 11.45 0.62
CA LEU A 429 -16.55 12.72 -0.02
C LEU A 429 -17.55 12.55 -1.18
N LYS A 430 -17.33 11.55 -2.04
CA LYS A 430 -18.24 11.22 -3.16
C LYS A 430 -19.68 10.99 -2.68
N HIS A 431 -19.87 10.23 -1.61
CA HIS A 431 -21.20 9.98 -1.05
C HIS A 431 -21.78 11.21 -0.32
N ALA A 432 -20.94 12.01 0.32
CA ALA A 432 -21.38 13.25 0.97
C ALA A 432 -21.89 14.30 -0.03
N LEU A 433 -21.30 14.36 -1.22
CA LEU A 433 -21.64 15.35 -2.26
C LEU A 433 -22.68 14.86 -3.28
N ASN A 434 -22.75 13.61 -3.58
CA ASN A 434 -23.32 12.85 -4.68
C ASN A 434 -22.42 12.74 -5.94
N ASP A 435 -22.76 11.80 -6.83
CA ASP A 435 -21.95 11.45 -8.00
C ASP A 435 -21.83 12.59 -9.02
N GLU A 436 -22.87 13.38 -9.21
CA GLU A 436 -22.90 14.45 -10.20
C GLU A 436 -21.94 15.58 -9.80
N ILE A 437 -22.03 16.05 -8.56
CA ILE A 437 -21.15 17.10 -8.04
C ILE A 437 -19.72 16.61 -8.00
N PHE A 438 -19.48 15.41 -7.49
CA PHE A 438 -18.15 14.82 -7.41
C PHE A 438 -17.49 14.74 -8.80
N ARG A 439 -18.20 14.19 -9.78
CA ARG A 439 -17.71 14.06 -11.15
C ARG A 439 -17.47 15.43 -11.81
N THR A 440 -18.42 16.37 -11.70
CA THR A 440 -18.30 17.69 -12.30
C THR A 440 -17.12 18.48 -11.73
N SER A 441 -16.88 18.36 -10.41
CA SER A 441 -15.75 18.99 -9.74
C SER A 441 -14.41 18.42 -10.20
N LEU A 442 -14.32 17.11 -10.42
CA LEU A 442 -13.11 16.46 -10.96
C LEU A 442 -12.86 16.89 -12.43
N ILE A 443 -13.90 16.99 -13.25
CA ILE A 443 -13.77 17.50 -14.62
C ILE A 443 -13.23 18.95 -14.61
N LEU A 444 -13.74 19.79 -13.73
CA LEU A 444 -13.25 21.17 -13.57
C LEU A 444 -11.79 21.19 -13.10
N TYR A 445 -11.44 20.39 -12.09
CA TYR A 445 -10.07 20.28 -11.57
C TYR A 445 -9.08 19.85 -12.67
N LEU A 446 -9.34 18.75 -13.35
CA LEU A 446 -8.48 18.21 -14.39
C LEU A 446 -8.30 19.20 -15.56
N ASN A 447 -9.36 19.87 -16.04
CA ASN A 447 -9.26 20.86 -17.11
C ASN A 447 -8.49 22.12 -16.69
N THR A 448 -8.62 22.57 -15.43
CA THR A 448 -7.97 23.77 -14.93
C THR A 448 -6.46 23.58 -14.74
N TYR A 449 -6.07 22.38 -14.29
CA TYR A 449 -4.69 22.08 -13.92
C TYR A 449 -3.98 21.13 -14.89
N LYS A 450 -4.57 20.77 -16.03
CA LYS A 450 -3.91 19.91 -17.03
C LYS A 450 -2.52 20.43 -17.39
N TYR A 451 -1.56 19.50 -17.45
CA TYR A 451 -0.14 19.75 -17.70
C TYR A 451 0.58 20.58 -16.60
N LYS A 452 -0.02 20.70 -15.43
CA LYS A 452 0.54 21.46 -14.30
C LYS A 452 0.61 20.58 -13.05
N ALA A 453 1.35 21.08 -12.08
CA ALA A 453 1.34 20.55 -10.71
C ALA A 453 0.21 21.21 -9.90
N ALA A 454 -0.35 20.46 -8.96
CA ALA A 454 -1.46 20.89 -8.11
C ALA A 454 -1.23 20.53 -6.63
N GLU A 455 -1.90 21.28 -5.76
CA GLU A 455 -1.98 21.06 -4.31
C GLU A 455 -3.42 20.73 -3.91
N PRO A 456 -3.65 20.15 -2.72
CA PRO A 456 -5.00 19.83 -2.25
C PRO A 456 -5.97 21.01 -2.33
N LYS A 457 -5.51 22.22 -2.04
CA LYS A 457 -6.33 23.41 -2.15
C LYS A 457 -6.88 23.65 -3.56
N ASN A 458 -6.11 23.31 -4.60
CA ASN A 458 -6.56 23.42 -5.99
C ASN A 458 -7.74 22.48 -6.28
N LEU A 459 -7.68 21.27 -5.74
CA LEU A 459 -8.75 20.29 -5.81
C LEU A 459 -10.00 20.81 -5.06
N TRP A 460 -9.85 21.23 -3.80
CA TRP A 460 -10.98 21.68 -2.99
C TRP A 460 -11.65 22.92 -3.56
N ASN A 461 -10.89 23.88 -4.11
CA ASN A 461 -11.44 25.05 -4.81
C ASN A 461 -12.31 24.66 -6.02
N SER A 462 -11.97 23.58 -6.71
CA SER A 462 -12.79 23.10 -7.84
C SER A 462 -14.12 22.53 -7.35
N PHE A 463 -14.13 21.84 -6.22
CA PHE A 463 -15.35 21.36 -5.58
C PHE A 463 -16.22 22.51 -5.07
N ASP A 464 -15.63 23.44 -4.31
CA ASP A 464 -16.35 24.58 -3.77
C ASP A 464 -16.96 25.46 -4.90
N SER A 465 -16.24 25.62 -6.02
CA SER A 465 -16.75 26.36 -7.17
C SER A 465 -18.01 25.74 -7.78
N VAL A 466 -18.06 24.40 -7.89
CA VAL A 466 -19.25 23.70 -8.41
C VAL A 466 -20.41 23.77 -7.42
N ILE A 467 -20.16 23.64 -6.11
CA ILE A 467 -21.18 23.66 -5.07
C ILE A 467 -21.78 25.07 -4.95
N PHE A 468 -20.97 26.13 -5.08
CA PHE A 468 -21.43 27.53 -5.01
C PHE A 468 -22.11 28.00 -6.28
N ASP A 469 -22.03 27.31 -7.38
CA ASP A 469 -22.85 27.59 -8.55
C ASP A 469 -24.34 27.44 -8.21
N ALA A 470 -25.20 28.29 -8.78
CA ALA A 470 -26.54 28.60 -8.31
C ALA A 470 -27.51 27.42 -8.09
N ASN A 471 -27.20 26.24 -8.61
CA ASN A 471 -28.11 25.10 -8.63
C ASN A 471 -27.94 24.11 -7.45
N TYR A 472 -26.87 24.19 -6.66
CA TYR A 472 -26.54 23.17 -5.63
C TYR A 472 -26.56 23.68 -4.19
N LYS A 473 -27.07 24.88 -3.92
CA LYS A 473 -26.92 25.61 -2.65
C LYS A 473 -27.64 25.04 -1.42
N SER A 474 -28.48 24.04 -1.52
CA SER A 474 -29.26 23.58 -0.34
C SER A 474 -28.86 22.19 0.12
N GLY A 475 -28.37 22.07 1.35
CA GLY A 475 -28.24 20.82 2.10
C GLY A 475 -26.87 20.12 2.01
N ILE A 476 -25.94 20.58 1.17
CA ILE A 476 -24.63 19.97 1.02
C ILE A 476 -23.72 20.43 2.17
N LEU A 477 -22.99 19.49 2.78
CA LEU A 477 -22.10 19.73 3.95
C LEU A 477 -22.78 20.54 5.09
N GLY A 478 -24.10 20.35 5.27
CA GLY A 478 -24.86 21.04 6.29
C GLY A 478 -25.00 22.56 6.06
N ASN A 479 -24.68 23.09 4.89
CA ASN A 479 -24.64 24.52 4.51
C ASN A 479 -23.69 25.40 5.35
N THR A 480 -22.74 24.81 6.08
CA THR A 480 -21.97 25.56 7.10
C THR A 480 -20.49 25.59 6.88
N ILE A 481 -19.93 24.68 6.06
CA ILE A 481 -18.49 24.54 5.83
C ILE A 481 -18.17 24.35 4.35
N THR A 482 -16.96 24.72 3.96
CA THR A 482 -16.42 24.48 2.62
C THR A 482 -15.94 23.02 2.51
N VAL A 483 -15.71 22.53 1.27
CA VAL A 483 -15.09 21.21 1.05
C VAL A 483 -13.67 21.20 1.61
N GLU A 484 -12.92 22.30 1.49
CA GLU A 484 -11.59 22.43 2.11
C GLU A 484 -11.66 22.22 3.62
N GLU A 485 -12.54 22.90 4.34
CA GLU A 485 -12.68 22.75 5.79
C GLU A 485 -13.09 21.33 6.21
N TYR A 486 -14.01 20.71 5.47
CA TYR A 486 -14.40 19.33 5.68
C TYR A 486 -13.22 18.38 5.52
N MET A 487 -12.56 18.44 4.36
CA MET A 487 -11.55 17.49 3.98
C MET A 487 -10.24 17.63 4.75
N ARG A 488 -9.83 18.84 5.11
CA ARG A 488 -8.64 19.06 5.94
C ARG A 488 -8.70 18.36 7.29
N SER A 489 -9.89 18.17 7.86
CA SER A 489 -10.01 17.38 9.09
C SER A 489 -9.67 15.89 8.87
N TRP A 490 -9.71 15.40 7.63
CA TRP A 490 -9.40 14.01 7.26
C TRP A 490 -8.01 13.85 6.66
N THR A 491 -7.52 14.84 5.90
CA THR A 491 -6.23 14.77 5.20
C THR A 491 -5.05 15.22 6.04
N ASP A 492 -5.26 16.20 6.95
CA ASP A 492 -4.16 16.86 7.68
C ASP A 492 -3.98 16.31 9.11
N GLN A 493 -4.78 15.32 9.50
CA GLN A 493 -4.74 14.68 10.83
C GLN A 493 -4.53 13.18 10.71
N ALA A 494 -3.68 12.62 11.57
CA ALA A 494 -3.47 11.18 11.70
C ALA A 494 -4.63 10.52 12.48
N GLY A 495 -4.94 9.27 12.12
CA GLY A 495 -6.02 8.51 12.75
C GLY A 495 -7.40 8.92 12.26
N TYR A 496 -8.43 8.45 12.96
CA TYR A 496 -9.83 8.64 12.62
C TYR A 496 -10.72 8.56 13.88
N PRO A 497 -12.01 9.01 13.82
CA PRO A 497 -12.89 9.00 14.98
C PRO A 497 -13.61 7.66 15.18
N VAL A 498 -13.95 7.40 16.45
CA VAL A 498 -15.04 6.51 16.85
C VAL A 498 -16.23 7.38 17.23
N ILE A 499 -17.40 7.09 16.69
CA ILE A 499 -18.67 7.61 17.21
C ILE A 499 -19.28 6.62 18.18
N ASN A 500 -19.72 7.09 19.35
CA ASN A 500 -20.49 6.28 20.29
C ASN A 500 -21.95 6.75 20.25
N VAL A 501 -22.85 5.81 20.05
CA VAL A 501 -24.30 6.05 19.96
C VAL A 501 -24.97 5.50 21.21
N ASP A 502 -25.57 6.38 22.02
CA ASP A 502 -26.37 6.01 23.18
C ASP A 502 -27.87 6.11 22.82
N SER A 503 -28.54 4.99 22.84
CA SER A 503 -29.98 4.83 22.58
C SER A 503 -30.82 4.72 23.84
N GLY A 504 -30.27 5.08 25.01
CA GLY A 504 -30.94 4.94 26.33
C GLY A 504 -32.18 5.85 26.51
N ASN A 505 -32.29 6.95 25.71
CA ASN A 505 -33.46 7.80 25.71
C ASN A 505 -34.48 7.38 24.67
N ALA A 506 -35.80 7.49 25.00
CA ALA A 506 -36.85 7.08 24.09
C ALA A 506 -37.12 8.10 22.95
N ASN A 507 -36.70 9.35 23.09
CA ASN A 507 -37.05 10.45 22.19
C ASN A 507 -35.86 10.97 21.37
N TYR A 508 -34.62 10.64 21.74
CA TYR A 508 -33.41 11.08 21.07
C TYR A 508 -32.25 10.13 21.28
N LEU A 509 -31.28 10.20 20.36
CA LEU A 509 -29.97 9.55 20.47
C LEU A 509 -28.93 10.59 20.92
N ILE A 510 -28.00 10.20 21.76
CA ILE A 510 -26.77 10.96 22.03
C ILE A 510 -25.65 10.34 21.22
N VAL A 511 -24.99 11.15 20.39
CA VAL A 511 -23.88 10.74 19.57
C VAL A 511 -22.65 11.53 19.96
N THR A 512 -21.58 10.84 20.36
CA THR A 512 -20.30 11.45 20.73
C THR A 512 -19.19 11.01 19.78
N GLN A 513 -18.17 11.86 19.58
CA GLN A 513 -16.97 11.50 18.85
C GLN A 513 -15.71 11.56 19.72
N LYS A 514 -14.77 10.68 19.47
CA LYS A 514 -13.41 10.70 20.02
C LYS A 514 -12.46 10.00 19.04
N GLN A 515 -11.16 10.26 19.11
CA GLN A 515 -10.18 9.56 18.27
C GLN A 515 -10.10 8.08 18.66
N TYR A 516 -10.08 7.19 17.67
CA TYR A 516 -9.77 5.77 17.85
C TYR A 516 -8.33 5.59 18.32
N GLN A 517 -8.11 4.84 19.40
CA GLN A 517 -6.79 4.62 19.99
C GLN A 517 -6.62 3.16 20.40
N VAL A 518 -5.63 2.51 19.82
CA VAL A 518 -5.19 1.14 20.19
C VAL A 518 -4.03 1.15 21.19
N ASP A 519 -3.34 2.29 21.30
CA ASP A 519 -2.16 2.49 22.14
C ASP A 519 -2.46 2.46 23.64
N VAL A 520 -1.44 2.17 24.45
CA VAL A 520 -1.48 2.22 25.90
C VAL A 520 -0.23 2.99 26.41
N PRO A 521 -0.38 3.98 27.31
CA PRO A 521 -1.63 4.51 27.83
C PRO A 521 -2.40 5.35 26.80
N LYS A 522 -3.74 5.35 26.90
CA LYS A 522 -4.57 6.24 26.08
C LYS A 522 -4.28 7.68 26.49
N LEU A 523 -4.01 8.54 25.50
CA LEU A 523 -3.84 9.97 25.76
C LEU A 523 -5.19 10.69 25.76
N ASN A 524 -5.31 11.72 26.59
CA ASN A 524 -6.38 12.70 26.46
C ASN A 524 -6.13 13.48 25.17
N ASN A 525 -6.80 13.12 24.09
CA ASN A 525 -6.66 13.76 22.79
C ASN A 525 -7.93 14.54 22.48
N THR A 526 -7.74 15.76 22.00
CA THR A 526 -8.79 16.70 21.60
C THR A 526 -9.00 16.74 20.08
N THR A 527 -8.35 15.82 19.33
CA THR A 527 -8.52 15.76 17.87
C THR A 527 -9.93 15.33 17.52
N LEU A 528 -10.63 16.17 16.77
CA LEU A 528 -12.01 16.00 16.33
C LEU A 528 -12.11 16.18 14.82
N TRP A 529 -13.11 15.58 14.20
CA TRP A 529 -13.37 15.61 12.77
C TRP A 529 -14.70 16.27 12.45
N HIS A 530 -14.83 16.77 11.23
CA HIS A 530 -16.13 17.01 10.63
C HIS A 530 -16.70 15.68 10.17
N ILE A 531 -17.81 15.23 10.71
CA ILE A 531 -18.39 13.92 10.42
C ILE A 531 -19.78 14.07 9.85
N GLY A 532 -19.98 13.58 8.62
CA GLY A 532 -21.30 13.38 8.05
C GLY A 532 -21.89 12.05 8.53
N LEU A 533 -23.03 12.11 9.18
CA LEU A 533 -23.69 10.95 9.76
C LEU A 533 -24.83 10.47 8.87
N THR A 534 -24.77 9.17 8.51
CA THR A 534 -25.86 8.42 7.91
C THR A 534 -26.36 7.38 8.89
N TYR A 535 -27.67 7.22 9.02
CA TYR A 535 -28.25 6.25 9.94
C TYR A 535 -29.63 5.77 9.50
N THR A 536 -30.03 4.63 10.03
CA THR A 536 -31.33 4.03 9.84
C THR A 536 -31.80 3.29 11.10
N SER A 537 -33.07 2.91 11.16
CA SER A 537 -33.63 2.12 12.25
C SER A 537 -34.47 0.97 11.71
N LYS A 538 -34.87 0.06 12.60
CA LYS A 538 -35.68 -1.10 12.24
C LYS A 538 -36.98 -0.74 11.48
N ASN A 539 -37.68 0.30 11.91
CA ASN A 539 -38.96 0.71 11.31
C ASN A 539 -38.82 1.68 10.14
N ASN A 540 -37.64 2.25 9.92
CA ASN A 540 -37.40 3.18 8.83
C ASN A 540 -36.10 2.81 8.12
N GLN A 541 -36.11 1.67 7.40
CA GLN A 541 -34.94 1.14 6.72
C GLN A 541 -34.66 1.91 5.44
N GLN A 542 -33.56 2.68 5.42
CA GLN A 542 -33.12 3.49 4.30
C GLN A 542 -31.64 3.28 3.99
N PHE A 543 -31.21 2.04 3.83
CA PHE A 543 -29.81 1.69 3.61
C PHE A 543 -29.18 2.30 2.37
N ASN A 544 -29.97 2.74 1.40
CA ASN A 544 -29.48 3.36 0.16
C ASN A 544 -29.41 4.90 0.23
N ASN A 545 -29.82 5.50 1.33
CA ASN A 545 -29.67 6.95 1.54
C ASN A 545 -28.28 7.22 2.14
N LEU A 546 -27.28 7.35 1.26
CA LEU A 546 -25.88 7.45 1.62
C LEU A 546 -25.41 8.91 1.84
N GLN A 547 -26.24 9.89 1.53
CA GLN A 547 -25.93 11.29 1.85
C GLN A 547 -26.17 11.55 3.35
N PRO A 548 -25.20 12.20 4.03
CA PRO A 548 -25.36 12.58 5.42
C PRO A 548 -26.55 13.51 5.65
N THR A 549 -27.36 13.20 6.64
CA THR A 549 -28.51 14.01 7.04
C THR A 549 -28.25 14.84 8.31
N VAL A 550 -27.23 14.46 9.06
CA VAL A 550 -26.78 15.13 10.29
C VAL A 550 -25.27 15.29 10.23
N TRP A 551 -24.78 16.39 10.76
CA TRP A 551 -23.36 16.72 10.78
C TRP A 551 -22.86 17.00 12.18
N MET A 552 -21.71 16.45 12.55
CA MET A 552 -20.90 16.87 13.70
C MET A 552 -19.75 17.70 13.21
N ASN A 553 -19.54 18.88 13.75
CA ASN A 553 -18.35 19.67 13.38
C ASN A 553 -17.13 19.29 14.26
N ASN A 554 -15.94 19.73 13.85
CA ASN A 554 -14.67 19.41 14.53
C ASN A 554 -14.44 20.16 15.87
N LYS A 555 -15.50 20.75 16.45
CA LYS A 555 -15.51 21.38 17.77
C LYS A 555 -16.55 20.72 18.69
N GLU A 556 -17.36 19.84 18.14
CA GLU A 556 -18.44 19.17 18.87
C GLU A 556 -18.01 17.76 19.29
N THR A 557 -17.94 17.53 20.60
CA THR A 557 -17.69 16.20 21.14
C THR A 557 -18.97 15.37 21.24
N GLU A 558 -20.14 16.04 21.25
CA GLU A 558 -21.46 15.43 21.44
C GLU A 558 -22.52 16.20 20.65
N ILE A 559 -23.48 15.47 20.07
CA ILE A 559 -24.71 15.99 19.49
C ILE A 559 -25.91 15.13 19.93
N THR A 560 -27.09 15.72 19.83
CA THR A 560 -28.38 15.03 20.08
C THR A 560 -29.17 14.92 18.78
N ILE A 561 -29.55 13.69 18.40
CA ILE A 561 -30.38 13.43 17.22
C ILE A 561 -31.80 13.09 17.67
N PRO A 562 -32.83 13.88 17.34
CA PRO A 562 -34.21 13.55 17.60
C PRO A 562 -34.63 12.26 16.87
N LEU A 563 -34.91 11.22 17.61
CA LEU A 563 -35.39 9.96 17.07
C LEU A 563 -36.33 9.31 18.12
N VAL A 564 -37.57 9.04 17.73
CA VAL A 564 -38.46 8.23 18.55
C VAL A 564 -38.02 6.77 18.44
N ASN A 565 -37.32 6.31 19.47
CA ASN A 565 -36.83 4.93 19.54
C ASN A 565 -37.76 4.13 20.50
N ASN A 566 -38.63 3.33 19.92
CA ASN A 566 -39.55 2.45 20.66
C ASN A 566 -38.87 1.14 21.17
N GLY A 567 -37.57 1.17 21.46
CA GLY A 567 -36.83 0.00 21.91
C GLY A 567 -36.32 -0.87 20.74
N GLU A 568 -36.14 -0.27 19.57
CA GLU A 568 -35.64 -0.92 18.34
C GLU A 568 -34.17 -0.59 18.07
N TRP A 569 -33.53 -1.41 17.23
CA TRP A 569 -32.16 -1.14 16.86
C TRP A 569 -32.05 0.10 15.96
N VAL A 570 -30.95 0.81 16.13
CA VAL A 570 -30.47 1.86 15.22
C VAL A 570 -29.11 1.47 14.69
N LEU A 571 -28.80 1.89 13.44
CA LEU A 571 -27.54 1.56 12.77
C LEU A 571 -27.01 2.80 12.04
N PHE A 572 -25.73 3.09 12.24
CA PHE A 572 -25.02 4.23 11.67
C PHE A 572 -23.98 3.79 10.66
N ASN A 573 -23.50 4.74 9.84
CA ASN A 573 -22.52 4.56 8.77
C ASN A 573 -23.01 3.59 7.70
N LEU A 574 -24.09 3.98 7.02
CA LEU A 574 -24.75 3.14 6.01
C LEU A 574 -23.77 2.73 4.91
N GLN A 575 -23.73 1.41 4.64
CA GLN A 575 -22.82 0.78 3.67
C GLN A 575 -21.34 1.11 3.90
N SER A 576 -20.93 1.42 5.14
CA SER A 576 -19.54 1.81 5.49
C SER A 576 -19.00 2.94 4.59
N THR A 577 -19.81 3.96 4.34
CA THR A 577 -19.39 5.06 3.47
C THR A 577 -18.46 6.05 4.18
N GLY A 578 -18.61 6.25 5.49
CA GLY A 578 -17.77 7.13 6.29
C GLY A 578 -16.54 6.44 6.85
N PHE A 579 -15.40 7.13 6.88
CA PHE A 579 -14.13 6.60 7.38
C PHE A 579 -14.06 6.73 8.92
N TYR A 580 -14.95 6.05 9.62
CA TYR A 580 -15.01 6.03 11.08
C TYR A 580 -15.65 4.74 11.59
N ARG A 581 -15.37 4.39 12.85
CA ARG A 581 -15.99 3.26 13.54
C ARG A 581 -17.22 3.69 14.33
N VAL A 582 -18.15 2.77 14.50
CA VAL A 582 -19.38 3.01 15.27
C VAL A 582 -19.44 2.06 16.45
N ASN A 583 -19.54 2.62 17.64
CA ASN A 583 -19.84 1.87 18.86
C ASN A 583 -21.26 2.20 19.34
N TYR A 584 -21.91 1.23 19.92
CA TYR A 584 -23.27 1.37 20.46
C TYR A 584 -23.28 1.04 21.95
N ASP A 585 -24.32 1.53 22.66
CA ASP A 585 -24.63 1.03 23.99
C ASP A 585 -24.97 -0.48 23.94
N PHE A 586 -24.85 -1.14 25.10
CA PHE A 586 -25.04 -2.59 25.19
C PHE A 586 -26.43 -3.06 24.74
N LYS A 587 -27.47 -2.23 24.99
CA LYS A 587 -28.84 -2.54 24.56
C LYS A 587 -28.95 -2.60 23.06
N ASN A 588 -28.41 -1.61 22.35
CA ASN A 588 -28.46 -1.56 20.89
C ASN A 588 -27.62 -2.66 20.24
N TRP A 589 -26.41 -2.99 20.79
CA TRP A 589 -25.64 -4.17 20.35
C TRP A 589 -26.46 -5.45 20.43
N ASN A 590 -27.16 -5.69 21.54
CA ASN A 590 -28.01 -6.88 21.70
C ASN A 590 -29.18 -6.90 20.72
N LEU A 591 -29.80 -5.76 20.43
CA LEU A 591 -30.89 -5.66 19.44
C LEU A 591 -30.41 -5.97 18.02
N LEU A 592 -29.24 -5.44 17.63
CA LEU A 592 -28.59 -5.73 16.33
C LEU A 592 -28.23 -7.23 16.21
N ILE A 593 -27.64 -7.82 17.25
CA ILE A 593 -27.29 -9.25 17.30
C ILE A 593 -28.54 -10.12 17.19
N ALA A 594 -29.62 -9.77 17.92
CA ALA A 594 -30.88 -10.50 17.86
C ALA A 594 -31.54 -10.44 16.47
N GLU A 595 -31.49 -9.29 15.80
CA GLU A 595 -31.98 -9.12 14.44
C GLU A 595 -31.20 -10.00 13.46
N LEU A 596 -29.86 -9.94 13.51
CA LEU A 596 -28.98 -10.74 12.64
C LEU A 596 -29.20 -12.25 12.82
N LYS A 597 -29.42 -12.72 14.06
CA LYS A 597 -29.75 -14.14 14.31
C LYS A 597 -31.10 -14.54 13.74
N THR A 598 -32.07 -13.62 13.73
CA THR A 598 -33.42 -13.91 13.25
C THR A 598 -33.53 -13.82 11.72
N ASN A 599 -32.99 -12.72 11.15
CA ASN A 599 -32.99 -12.47 9.71
C ASN A 599 -31.83 -11.52 9.33
N PRO A 600 -30.66 -12.04 8.98
CA PRO A 600 -29.51 -11.22 8.63
C PRO A 600 -29.77 -10.28 7.45
N LYS A 601 -30.64 -10.66 6.50
CA LYS A 601 -30.95 -9.86 5.30
C LYS A 601 -31.73 -8.56 5.59
N THR A 602 -32.24 -8.37 6.81
CA THR A 602 -32.80 -7.09 7.25
C THR A 602 -31.75 -5.98 7.29
N ILE A 603 -30.47 -6.33 7.53
CA ILE A 603 -29.34 -5.40 7.57
C ILE A 603 -28.55 -5.56 6.27
N HIS A 604 -28.21 -4.42 5.65
CA HIS A 604 -27.43 -4.41 4.40
C HIS A 604 -26.10 -5.17 4.55
N VAL A 605 -25.68 -5.90 3.50
CA VAL A 605 -24.50 -6.79 3.52
C VAL A 605 -23.22 -6.07 4.00
N LEU A 606 -22.95 -4.86 3.51
CA LEU A 606 -21.78 -4.07 3.92
C LEU A 606 -21.86 -3.63 5.39
N ASN A 607 -23.07 -3.39 5.91
CA ASN A 607 -23.23 -3.08 7.32
C ASN A 607 -23.12 -4.33 8.21
N ARG A 608 -23.46 -5.52 7.72
CA ARG A 608 -23.15 -6.77 8.43
C ARG A 608 -21.63 -6.97 8.57
N ALA A 609 -20.88 -6.71 7.48
CA ALA A 609 -19.42 -6.71 7.48
C ALA A 609 -18.84 -5.64 8.42
N GLN A 610 -19.40 -4.42 8.40
CA GLN A 610 -19.01 -3.32 9.31
C GLN A 610 -19.20 -3.70 10.78
N LEU A 611 -20.36 -4.23 11.17
CA LEU A 611 -20.62 -4.63 12.57
C LEU A 611 -19.59 -5.65 13.07
N ILE A 612 -19.16 -6.58 12.21
CA ILE A 612 -18.11 -7.54 12.55
C ILE A 612 -16.78 -6.78 12.76
N ASP A 613 -16.33 -6.02 11.78
CA ASP A 613 -15.04 -5.32 11.82
C ASP A 613 -14.98 -4.31 12.98
N ASP A 614 -16.02 -3.50 13.15
CA ASP A 614 -16.10 -2.53 14.24
C ASP A 614 -16.06 -3.22 15.60
N SER A 615 -16.86 -4.28 15.83
CA SER A 615 -16.92 -4.93 17.13
C SER A 615 -15.58 -5.56 17.54
N PHE A 616 -14.87 -6.22 16.64
CA PHE A 616 -13.55 -6.79 16.92
C PHE A 616 -12.48 -5.72 17.17
N ASN A 617 -12.47 -4.64 16.39
CA ASN A 617 -11.47 -3.59 16.54
C ASN A 617 -11.76 -2.67 17.74
N LEU A 618 -13.02 -2.42 18.07
CA LEU A 618 -13.39 -1.75 19.33
C LEU A 618 -13.01 -2.59 20.55
N ALA A 619 -13.16 -3.91 20.48
CA ALA A 619 -12.67 -4.82 21.53
C ALA A 619 -11.13 -4.81 21.60
N ARG A 620 -10.44 -4.79 20.43
CA ARG A 620 -8.98 -4.60 20.35
C ARG A 620 -8.55 -3.31 21.05
N ALA A 621 -9.27 -2.22 20.88
CA ALA A 621 -9.00 -0.94 21.51
C ALA A 621 -9.43 -0.85 23.00
N GLY A 622 -10.09 -1.89 23.52
CA GLY A 622 -10.63 -1.88 24.90
C GLY A 622 -11.84 -0.95 25.07
N GLU A 623 -12.51 -0.61 23.97
CA GLU A 623 -13.73 0.21 23.94
C GLU A 623 -15.01 -0.65 24.03
N LEU A 624 -14.87 -1.95 23.78
CA LEU A 624 -15.96 -2.92 23.79
C LEU A 624 -15.50 -4.22 24.43
N SER A 625 -16.40 -4.95 25.09
CA SER A 625 -16.10 -6.29 25.60
C SER A 625 -15.96 -7.30 24.46
N HIS A 626 -14.98 -8.20 24.52
CA HIS A 626 -14.83 -9.30 23.56
C HIS A 626 -16.05 -10.25 23.52
N SER A 627 -16.91 -10.22 24.54
CA SER A 627 -18.17 -10.95 24.53
C SER A 627 -19.10 -10.53 23.39
N VAL A 628 -19.07 -9.26 22.97
CA VAL A 628 -19.92 -8.74 21.91
C VAL A 628 -19.52 -9.33 20.54
N PRO A 629 -18.27 -9.18 20.03
CA PRO A 629 -17.90 -9.78 18.75
C PRO A 629 -18.04 -11.31 18.74
N PHE A 630 -17.68 -12.01 19.83
CA PHE A 630 -17.81 -13.47 19.89
C PHE A 630 -19.28 -13.93 19.91
N THR A 631 -20.20 -13.14 20.50
CA THR A 631 -21.64 -13.39 20.41
C THR A 631 -22.22 -13.03 19.04
N LEU A 632 -21.74 -11.91 18.47
CA LEU A 632 -22.17 -11.42 17.15
C LEU A 632 -21.96 -12.45 16.07
N VAL A 633 -20.75 -13.02 15.95
CA VAL A 633 -20.41 -13.97 14.87
C VAL A 633 -21.28 -15.24 14.87
N SER A 634 -21.99 -15.53 15.95
CA SER A 634 -22.91 -16.69 15.98
C SER A 634 -24.07 -16.62 14.97
N TYR A 635 -24.39 -15.44 14.40
CA TYR A 635 -25.39 -15.33 13.34
C TYR A 635 -24.90 -15.89 11.99
N LEU A 636 -23.58 -16.03 11.81
CA LEU A 636 -22.97 -16.45 10.54
C LEU A 636 -23.39 -17.86 10.08
N GLU A 637 -23.94 -18.67 10.96
CA GLU A 637 -24.60 -19.94 10.54
C GLU A 637 -25.70 -19.69 9.51
N ASN A 638 -26.39 -18.52 9.62
CA ASN A 638 -27.47 -18.09 8.72
C ASN A 638 -27.00 -17.10 7.62
N GLU A 639 -25.69 -16.81 7.55
CA GLU A 639 -25.15 -15.90 6.55
C GLU A 639 -24.80 -16.62 5.26
N ASP A 640 -25.38 -16.17 4.15
CA ASP A 640 -25.15 -16.75 2.82
C ASP A 640 -24.21 -15.92 1.95
N ASP A 641 -23.97 -14.65 2.30
CA ASP A 641 -23.10 -13.75 1.53
C ASP A 641 -21.65 -13.84 2.01
N PHE A 642 -20.70 -13.88 1.08
CA PHE A 642 -19.28 -14.02 1.39
C PHE A 642 -18.63 -12.75 1.98
N ILE A 643 -19.19 -11.56 1.75
CA ILE A 643 -18.62 -10.30 2.23
C ILE A 643 -18.49 -10.25 3.77
N PRO A 644 -19.51 -10.56 4.59
CA PRO A 644 -19.34 -10.66 6.04
C PRO A 644 -18.34 -11.74 6.46
N TRP A 645 -18.26 -12.84 5.71
CA TRP A 645 -17.29 -13.92 5.98
C TRP A 645 -15.83 -13.47 5.80
N TYR A 646 -15.54 -12.59 4.84
CA TYR A 646 -14.21 -11.97 4.71
C TYR A 646 -13.86 -11.13 5.94
N SER A 647 -14.79 -10.32 6.45
CA SER A 647 -14.55 -9.50 7.65
C SER A 647 -14.27 -10.36 8.88
N VAL A 648 -15.01 -11.47 9.10
CA VAL A 648 -14.73 -12.37 10.22
C VAL A 648 -13.42 -13.14 10.04
N LYS A 649 -13.09 -13.59 8.83
CA LYS A 649 -11.79 -14.22 8.52
C LYS A 649 -10.64 -13.29 8.92
N ASN A 650 -10.68 -12.02 8.49
CA ASN A 650 -9.63 -11.05 8.79
C ASN A 650 -9.53 -10.76 10.29
N SER A 651 -10.66 -10.47 10.94
CA SER A 651 -10.72 -10.14 12.36
C SER A 651 -10.30 -11.30 13.27
N MET A 652 -10.77 -12.53 13.00
CA MET A 652 -10.39 -13.71 13.78
C MET A 652 -8.94 -14.13 13.55
N SER A 653 -8.43 -14.00 12.32
CA SER A 653 -7.02 -14.29 12.02
C SER A 653 -6.10 -13.42 12.87
N TYR A 654 -6.40 -12.13 13.01
CA TYR A 654 -5.67 -11.22 13.88
C TYR A 654 -5.60 -11.71 15.32
N VAL A 655 -6.74 -12.08 15.91
CA VAL A 655 -6.81 -12.56 17.31
C VAL A 655 -6.06 -13.88 17.47
N VAL A 656 -6.27 -14.84 16.57
CA VAL A 656 -5.60 -16.15 16.59
C VAL A 656 -4.09 -15.98 16.51
N GLU A 657 -3.59 -15.14 15.63
CA GLU A 657 -2.15 -14.90 15.45
C GLU A 657 -1.50 -14.31 16.70
N ARG A 658 -2.17 -13.40 17.41
CA ARG A 658 -1.63 -12.77 18.63
C ARG A 658 -1.65 -13.69 19.85
N LEU A 659 -2.61 -14.63 19.91
CA LEU A 659 -2.77 -15.54 21.05
C LEU A 659 -2.19 -16.97 20.81
N ARG A 660 -1.68 -17.24 19.59
CA ARG A 660 -1.27 -18.60 19.17
C ARG A 660 -0.23 -19.30 20.08
N ARG A 661 0.57 -18.53 20.83
CA ARG A 661 1.57 -19.06 21.77
C ARG A 661 1.08 -19.17 23.20
N CYS A 662 -0.17 -18.81 23.47
CA CYS A 662 -0.79 -19.07 24.77
C CYS A 662 -1.25 -20.53 24.83
N PRO A 663 -0.69 -21.37 25.69
CA PRO A 663 -0.93 -22.82 25.62
C PRO A 663 -2.40 -23.21 25.69
N HIS A 664 -3.20 -22.52 26.52
CA HIS A 664 -4.61 -22.82 26.73
C HIS A 664 -5.53 -21.93 25.91
N THR A 665 -5.47 -20.60 26.13
CA THR A 665 -6.32 -19.62 25.43
C THR A 665 -6.07 -19.62 23.93
N GLY A 666 -4.83 -19.85 23.48
CA GLY A 666 -4.49 -19.95 22.05
C GLY A 666 -5.16 -21.15 21.38
N ALA A 667 -5.23 -22.29 22.08
CA ALA A 667 -5.97 -23.46 21.57
C ALA A 667 -7.49 -23.20 21.52
N GLN A 668 -8.05 -22.54 22.54
CA GLN A 668 -9.48 -22.21 22.61
C GLN A 668 -9.90 -21.27 21.50
N ILE A 669 -9.16 -20.16 21.28
CA ILE A 669 -9.48 -19.19 20.22
C ILE A 669 -9.25 -19.79 18.83
N LYS A 670 -8.22 -20.65 18.65
CA LYS A 670 -8.03 -21.40 17.40
C LYS A 670 -9.22 -22.30 17.12
N ASN A 671 -9.71 -23.07 18.12
CA ASN A 671 -10.87 -23.94 17.95
C ASN A 671 -12.15 -23.13 17.66
N PHE A 672 -12.32 -21.98 18.30
CA PHE A 672 -13.42 -21.09 18.02
C PHE A 672 -13.40 -20.59 16.56
N ALA A 673 -12.25 -20.08 16.09
CA ALA A 673 -12.06 -19.67 14.70
C ALA A 673 -12.24 -20.83 13.72
N LYS A 674 -11.76 -22.05 14.08
CA LYS A 674 -11.88 -23.27 13.28
C LYS A 674 -13.35 -23.63 13.02
N THR A 675 -14.25 -23.45 14.00
CA THR A 675 -15.71 -23.69 13.82
C THR A 675 -16.28 -22.84 12.70
N TYR A 676 -15.96 -21.53 12.69
CA TYR A 676 -16.47 -20.63 11.64
C TYR A 676 -15.76 -20.83 10.30
N ALA A 677 -14.47 -21.14 10.31
CA ALA A 677 -13.74 -21.50 9.09
C ALA A 677 -14.30 -22.76 8.42
N GLU A 678 -14.74 -23.76 9.22
CA GLU A 678 -15.38 -24.97 8.70
C GLU A 678 -16.74 -24.66 8.05
N ILE A 679 -17.58 -23.81 8.68
CA ILE A 679 -18.85 -23.38 8.11
C ILE A 679 -18.63 -22.63 6.79
N ALA A 680 -17.71 -21.65 6.77
CA ALA A 680 -17.39 -20.87 5.58
C ALA A 680 -16.88 -21.76 4.44
N PHE A 681 -15.92 -22.65 4.74
CA PHE A 681 -15.38 -23.60 3.76
C PHE A 681 -16.44 -24.52 3.20
N LYS A 682 -17.30 -25.09 4.04
CA LYS A 682 -18.39 -25.96 3.58
C LYS A 682 -19.36 -25.23 2.65
N LYS A 683 -19.82 -24.02 3.05
CA LYS A 683 -20.74 -23.21 2.24
C LYS A 683 -20.16 -22.91 0.87
N VAL A 684 -18.90 -22.48 0.79
CA VAL A 684 -18.27 -22.15 -0.49
C VAL A 684 -17.95 -23.40 -1.31
N SER A 685 -17.53 -24.51 -0.67
CA SER A 685 -17.27 -25.76 -1.38
C SER A 685 -18.52 -26.32 -2.05
N ASP A 686 -19.67 -26.28 -1.35
CA ASP A 686 -20.96 -26.73 -1.90
C ASP A 686 -21.39 -25.92 -3.14
N GLN A 687 -20.99 -24.62 -3.20
CA GLN A 687 -21.27 -23.76 -4.38
C GLN A 687 -20.24 -24.00 -5.48
N TYR A 688 -18.97 -24.09 -5.14
CA TYR A 688 -17.86 -24.32 -6.07
C TYR A 688 -18.01 -25.66 -6.81
N GLU A 689 -18.42 -26.74 -6.12
CA GLU A 689 -18.66 -28.05 -6.72
C GLU A 689 -19.84 -28.05 -7.71
N LYS A 690 -20.84 -27.19 -7.51
CA LYS A 690 -21.94 -26.99 -8.47
C LYS A 690 -21.50 -26.30 -9.74
N ASN A 691 -20.25 -25.83 -9.76
CA ASN A 691 -19.62 -25.14 -10.88
C ASN A 691 -20.49 -23.99 -11.42
N ASP A 692 -20.94 -23.10 -10.50
CA ASP A 692 -21.75 -21.94 -10.86
C ASP A 692 -21.00 -20.90 -11.70
N GLY A 693 -19.66 -21.04 -11.82
CA GLY A 693 -18.78 -20.20 -12.63
C GLY A 693 -18.62 -18.77 -12.10
N GLN A 694 -19.28 -18.42 -11.00
CA GLN A 694 -19.28 -17.07 -10.47
C GLN A 694 -17.93 -16.67 -9.91
N HIS A 695 -17.49 -15.47 -10.25
CA HIS A 695 -16.22 -14.88 -9.80
C HIS A 695 -16.07 -14.90 -8.26
N LEU A 696 -17.08 -14.39 -7.55
CA LEU A 696 -17.03 -14.33 -6.08
C LEU A 696 -16.99 -15.71 -5.41
N THR A 697 -17.62 -16.73 -5.98
CA THR A 697 -17.54 -18.11 -5.49
C THR A 697 -16.10 -18.65 -5.57
N LYS A 698 -15.41 -18.41 -6.67
CA LYS A 698 -14.03 -18.88 -6.88
C LYS A 698 -13.02 -18.13 -6.01
N THR A 699 -13.10 -16.81 -5.95
CA THR A 699 -12.25 -16.00 -5.06
C THR A 699 -12.47 -16.36 -3.58
N SER A 700 -13.74 -16.64 -3.20
CA SER A 700 -14.07 -17.10 -1.85
C SER A 700 -13.59 -18.53 -1.60
N MET A 701 -13.61 -19.42 -2.59
CA MET A 701 -13.03 -20.76 -2.46
C MET A 701 -11.54 -20.71 -2.14
N GLN A 702 -10.77 -19.88 -2.84
CA GLN A 702 -9.36 -19.64 -2.52
C GLN A 702 -9.19 -19.11 -1.09
N ALA A 703 -9.90 -18.04 -0.73
CA ALA A 703 -9.76 -17.39 0.56
C ALA A 703 -10.12 -18.29 1.76
N PHE A 704 -11.24 -19.03 1.64
CA PHE A 704 -11.73 -19.84 2.76
C PHE A 704 -11.09 -21.22 2.83
N SER A 705 -10.65 -21.80 1.70
CA SER A 705 -9.82 -23.02 1.76
C SER A 705 -8.47 -22.74 2.41
N ASN A 706 -7.80 -21.61 2.06
CA ASN A 706 -6.55 -21.22 2.71
C ASN A 706 -6.74 -20.96 4.21
N TRP A 707 -7.81 -20.27 4.61
CA TRP A 707 -8.11 -20.01 6.03
C TRP A 707 -8.43 -21.30 6.80
N ALA A 708 -9.32 -22.15 6.28
CA ALA A 708 -9.76 -23.38 6.92
C ALA A 708 -8.61 -24.41 7.03
N CYS A 709 -7.85 -24.63 5.95
CA CYS A 709 -6.71 -25.55 5.98
C CYS A 709 -5.57 -25.05 6.90
N LYS A 710 -5.34 -23.73 6.98
CA LYS A 710 -4.38 -23.11 7.94
C LYS A 710 -4.79 -23.40 9.39
N LEU A 711 -6.09 -23.41 9.68
CA LEU A 711 -6.65 -23.73 11.01
C LEU A 711 -6.84 -25.23 11.28
N ASP A 712 -6.36 -26.11 10.41
CA ASP A 712 -6.50 -27.55 10.52
C ASP A 712 -7.97 -28.05 10.56
N VAL A 713 -8.84 -27.44 9.74
CA VAL A 713 -10.20 -27.94 9.51
C VAL A 713 -10.11 -29.27 8.76
N GLU A 714 -10.60 -30.35 9.36
CA GLU A 714 -10.40 -31.72 8.85
C GLU A 714 -10.97 -31.91 7.43
N SER A 715 -12.18 -31.39 7.19
CA SER A 715 -12.82 -31.46 5.86
C SER A 715 -12.00 -30.75 4.78
N CYS A 716 -11.43 -29.56 5.09
CA CYS A 716 -10.56 -28.83 4.20
C CYS A 716 -9.25 -29.56 3.93
N VAL A 717 -8.54 -29.98 4.98
CA VAL A 717 -7.26 -30.70 4.85
C VAL A 717 -7.43 -31.99 4.04
N LYS A 718 -8.51 -32.73 4.27
CA LYS A 718 -8.81 -33.93 3.51
C LYS A 718 -9.07 -33.63 2.03
N SER A 719 -9.86 -32.61 1.70
CA SER A 719 -10.10 -32.17 0.33
C SER A 719 -8.81 -31.73 -0.35
N ALA A 720 -8.03 -30.88 0.32
CA ALA A 720 -6.74 -30.37 -0.17
C ALA A 720 -5.74 -31.50 -0.47
N LEU A 721 -5.63 -32.49 0.45
CA LEU A 721 -4.77 -33.67 0.27
C LEU A 721 -5.27 -34.58 -0.87
N ASN A 722 -6.56 -34.65 -1.14
CA ASN A 722 -7.07 -35.40 -2.29
C ASN A 722 -6.58 -34.78 -3.61
N TYR A 723 -6.66 -33.45 -3.76
CA TYR A 723 -6.11 -32.73 -4.92
C TYR A 723 -4.60 -32.91 -5.01
N PHE A 724 -3.88 -32.73 -3.91
CA PHE A 724 -2.43 -32.91 -3.88
C PHE A 724 -2.00 -34.32 -4.29
N ASN A 725 -2.63 -35.37 -3.72
CA ASN A 725 -2.31 -36.76 -4.02
C ASN A 725 -2.62 -37.17 -5.46
N ALA A 726 -3.67 -36.60 -6.06
CA ALA A 726 -3.98 -36.81 -7.47
C ALA A 726 -2.90 -36.19 -8.38
N TRP A 727 -2.44 -35.01 -8.03
CA TRP A 727 -1.31 -34.37 -8.71
C TRP A 727 -0.01 -35.14 -8.52
N ASP A 728 0.34 -35.51 -7.28
CA ASP A 728 1.59 -36.16 -6.94
C ASP A 728 1.75 -37.56 -7.58
N LYS A 729 0.65 -38.34 -7.66
CA LYS A 729 0.69 -39.71 -8.17
C LYS A 729 0.40 -39.82 -9.66
N ASN A 730 -0.50 -38.99 -10.17
CA ASN A 730 -1.04 -39.17 -11.52
C ASN A 730 -0.77 -37.95 -12.44
N GLY A 731 -0.16 -36.88 -11.94
CA GLY A 731 0.03 -35.63 -12.67
C GLY A 731 -1.27 -34.86 -12.95
N THR A 732 -2.37 -35.19 -12.24
CA THR A 732 -3.64 -34.49 -12.40
C THR A 732 -3.50 -33.02 -11.98
N GLU A 733 -3.87 -32.10 -12.87
CA GLU A 733 -3.76 -30.68 -12.56
C GLU A 733 -4.66 -30.30 -11.38
N ILE A 734 -4.11 -29.52 -10.44
CA ILE A 734 -4.87 -28.98 -9.29
C ILE A 734 -5.61 -27.73 -9.78
N PRO A 735 -6.93 -27.58 -9.55
CA PRO A 735 -7.63 -26.34 -9.89
C PRO A 735 -6.97 -25.11 -9.26
N PRO A 736 -6.83 -24.00 -10.00
CA PRO A 736 -6.11 -22.82 -9.51
C PRO A 736 -6.57 -22.31 -8.14
N ASP A 737 -7.88 -22.17 -7.93
CA ASP A 737 -8.48 -21.58 -6.73
C ASP A 737 -8.30 -22.43 -5.44
N VAL A 738 -7.81 -23.67 -5.54
CA VAL A 738 -7.50 -24.54 -4.40
C VAL A 738 -6.04 -24.97 -4.36
N LYS A 739 -5.20 -24.51 -5.32
CA LYS A 739 -3.84 -24.96 -5.51
C LYS A 739 -2.94 -24.63 -4.31
N GLU A 740 -3.00 -23.43 -3.80
CA GLU A 740 -2.23 -23.02 -2.62
C GLU A 740 -2.55 -23.90 -1.41
N ALA A 741 -3.83 -24.07 -1.09
CA ALA A 741 -4.28 -24.92 0.02
C ALA A 741 -3.84 -26.39 -0.16
N ALA A 742 -3.92 -26.92 -1.39
CA ALA A 742 -3.51 -28.28 -1.72
C ALA A 742 -1.99 -28.47 -1.56
N LEU A 743 -1.19 -27.62 -2.19
CA LEU A 743 0.27 -27.68 -2.12
C LEU A 743 0.77 -27.48 -0.68
N CYS A 744 0.23 -26.48 0.05
CA CYS A 744 0.55 -26.23 1.46
C CYS A 744 0.20 -27.45 2.34
N SER A 745 -1.00 -28.05 2.17
CA SER A 745 -1.40 -29.24 2.92
C SER A 745 -0.50 -30.43 2.60
N GLY A 746 -0.10 -30.62 1.33
CA GLY A 746 0.83 -31.64 0.91
C GLY A 746 2.20 -31.50 1.56
N VAL A 747 2.80 -30.31 1.52
CA VAL A 747 4.10 -29.99 2.12
C VAL A 747 4.06 -30.14 3.65
N LYS A 748 2.99 -29.64 4.29
CA LYS A 748 2.81 -29.71 5.74
C LYS A 748 2.77 -31.14 6.28
N ASN A 749 2.17 -32.06 5.54
CA ASN A 749 1.99 -33.45 5.94
C ASN A 749 2.97 -34.40 5.23
N GLY A 750 3.86 -33.90 4.37
CA GLY A 750 4.76 -34.69 3.54
C GLY A 750 6.17 -34.82 4.09
N THR A 751 7.05 -35.33 3.24
CA THR A 751 8.47 -35.57 3.51
C THR A 751 9.34 -34.54 2.74
N THR A 752 10.66 -34.68 2.86
CA THR A 752 11.62 -33.92 2.06
C THR A 752 11.42 -34.13 0.56
N GLU A 753 11.05 -35.35 0.14
CA GLU A 753 10.75 -35.62 -1.28
C GLU A 753 9.52 -34.84 -1.75
N THR A 754 8.50 -34.72 -0.91
CA THR A 754 7.31 -33.93 -1.18
C THR A 754 7.68 -32.46 -1.38
N TRP A 755 8.50 -31.91 -0.47
CA TRP A 755 9.00 -30.55 -0.56
C TRP A 755 9.78 -30.30 -1.85
N ASN A 756 10.70 -31.22 -2.18
CA ASN A 756 11.50 -31.15 -3.41
C ASN A 756 10.66 -31.16 -4.68
N LYS A 757 9.57 -31.93 -4.73
CA LYS A 757 8.64 -31.93 -5.89
C LYS A 757 7.93 -30.58 -6.05
N VAL A 758 7.51 -29.94 -4.97
CA VAL A 758 6.90 -28.61 -5.03
C VAL A 758 7.94 -27.55 -5.40
N PHE A 759 9.19 -27.70 -4.94
CA PHE A 759 10.28 -26.84 -5.34
C PHE A 759 10.63 -27.00 -6.85
N GLU A 760 10.58 -28.21 -7.37
CA GLU A 760 10.72 -28.49 -8.80
C GLU A 760 9.58 -27.88 -9.63
N LEU A 761 8.34 -27.91 -9.11
CA LEU A 761 7.20 -27.23 -9.74
C LEU A 761 7.44 -25.73 -9.82
N PHE A 762 7.89 -25.10 -8.70
CA PHE A 762 8.28 -23.69 -8.67
C PHE A 762 9.32 -23.34 -9.75
N GLN A 763 10.33 -24.20 -9.92
CA GLN A 763 11.41 -23.93 -10.88
C GLN A 763 11.01 -24.12 -12.35
N LYS A 764 10.00 -24.96 -12.65
CA LYS A 764 9.65 -25.37 -14.01
C LYS A 764 8.41 -24.64 -14.56
N THR A 765 7.59 -24.07 -13.70
CA THR A 765 6.33 -23.44 -14.16
C THR A 765 6.59 -22.12 -14.89
N SER A 766 5.87 -21.91 -15.99
CA SER A 766 5.77 -20.63 -16.69
C SER A 766 4.65 -19.72 -16.16
N SER A 767 3.78 -20.25 -15.29
CA SER A 767 2.70 -19.46 -14.68
C SER A 767 3.20 -18.75 -13.44
N THR A 768 3.09 -17.43 -13.42
CA THR A 768 3.42 -16.58 -12.26
C THR A 768 2.59 -16.94 -11.03
N SER A 769 1.30 -17.20 -11.21
CA SER A 769 0.36 -17.64 -10.17
C SER A 769 0.76 -18.99 -9.54
N GLU A 770 1.10 -19.99 -10.36
CA GLU A 770 1.55 -21.29 -9.87
C GLU A 770 2.92 -21.20 -9.17
N ARG A 771 3.80 -20.28 -9.63
CA ARG A 771 5.08 -19.97 -8.97
C ARG A 771 4.86 -19.41 -7.56
N GLU A 772 3.98 -18.45 -7.41
CA GLU A 772 3.66 -17.83 -6.11
C GLU A 772 3.01 -18.83 -5.15
N ALA A 773 2.01 -19.61 -5.61
CA ALA A 773 1.38 -20.67 -4.81
C ALA A 773 2.41 -21.70 -4.33
N SER A 774 3.41 -22.03 -5.15
CA SER A 774 4.49 -22.95 -4.79
C SER A 774 5.41 -22.36 -3.70
N LEU A 775 5.81 -21.09 -3.83
CA LEU A 775 6.63 -20.38 -2.83
C LEU A 775 5.94 -20.32 -1.47
N LEU A 776 4.65 -19.99 -1.44
CA LEU A 776 3.83 -19.97 -0.22
C LEU A 776 3.77 -21.40 0.41
N ALA A 777 3.56 -22.42 -0.42
CA ALA A 777 3.44 -23.80 0.05
C ALA A 777 4.74 -24.36 0.63
N LEU A 778 5.91 -24.00 0.09
CA LEU A 778 7.21 -24.43 0.58
C LEU A 778 7.47 -24.00 2.03
N ALA A 779 6.92 -22.88 2.46
CA ALA A 779 6.98 -22.36 3.83
C ALA A 779 6.02 -23.09 4.81
N CYS A 780 5.11 -23.94 4.31
CA CYS A 780 4.15 -24.69 5.14
C CYS A 780 4.76 -25.92 5.85
N SER A 781 6.01 -26.28 5.57
CA SER A 781 6.67 -27.42 6.23
C SER A 781 6.67 -27.29 7.75
N THR A 782 6.47 -28.40 8.43
CA THR A 782 6.60 -28.49 9.90
C THR A 782 7.98 -29.01 10.35
N ASN A 783 8.90 -29.22 9.41
CA ASN A 783 10.26 -29.70 9.68
C ASN A 783 11.25 -28.51 9.68
N GLU A 784 11.85 -28.22 10.85
CA GLU A 784 12.81 -27.11 11.01
C GLU A 784 14.02 -27.23 10.09
N THR A 785 14.50 -28.42 9.80
CA THR A 785 15.65 -28.62 8.92
C THR A 785 15.32 -28.25 7.49
N ILE A 786 14.11 -28.57 7.01
CA ILE A 786 13.62 -28.18 5.67
C ILE A 786 13.50 -26.66 5.58
N LEU A 787 12.88 -26.02 6.59
CA LEU A 787 12.71 -24.56 6.60
C LEU A 787 14.04 -23.81 6.72
N SER A 788 15.01 -24.33 7.50
CA SER A 788 16.36 -23.78 7.57
C SER A 788 17.05 -23.89 6.21
N GLY A 789 16.94 -25.04 5.53
CA GLY A 789 17.46 -25.22 4.17
C GLY A 789 16.79 -24.31 3.15
N TYR A 790 15.50 -24.00 3.32
CA TYR A 790 14.78 -23.03 2.49
C TYR A 790 15.34 -21.61 2.67
N LEU A 791 15.60 -21.20 3.93
CA LEU A 791 16.25 -19.91 4.23
C LEU A 791 17.69 -19.85 3.74
N ASP A 792 18.45 -20.95 3.76
CA ASP A 792 19.83 -21.01 3.26
C ASP A 792 19.93 -20.74 1.75
N LEU A 793 18.81 -20.85 0.97
CA LEU A 793 18.79 -20.48 -0.44
C LEU A 793 19.04 -18.98 -0.65
N PHE A 794 18.56 -18.14 0.27
CA PHE A 794 18.72 -16.68 0.18
C PHE A 794 20.16 -16.21 0.39
N LEU A 795 21.03 -17.06 0.93
CA LEU A 795 22.45 -16.77 1.11
C LEU A 795 23.31 -17.15 -0.11
N LYS A 796 22.70 -17.74 -1.15
CA LYS A 796 23.41 -18.15 -2.36
C LYS A 796 23.41 -17.04 -3.39
N THR A 797 24.50 -16.89 -4.10
CA THR A 797 24.65 -15.93 -5.22
C THR A 797 23.77 -16.29 -6.42
N ASP A 798 23.37 -17.55 -6.54
CA ASP A 798 22.50 -18.12 -7.58
C ASP A 798 21.12 -18.49 -7.01
N CYS A 799 20.61 -17.68 -6.07
CA CYS A 799 19.29 -17.89 -5.49
C CYS A 799 18.21 -17.98 -6.60
N PRO A 800 17.43 -19.07 -6.66
CA PRO A 800 16.41 -19.19 -7.70
C PRO A 800 15.14 -18.35 -7.42
N ILE A 801 15.05 -17.75 -6.23
CA ILE A 801 13.94 -16.89 -5.84
C ILE A 801 14.33 -15.43 -6.15
N ARG A 802 13.49 -14.73 -6.87
CA ARG A 802 13.75 -13.33 -7.24
C ARG A 802 13.59 -12.40 -6.04
N PRO A 803 14.35 -11.30 -5.93
CA PRO A 803 14.27 -10.36 -4.79
C PRO A 803 12.85 -9.84 -4.51
N GLN A 804 12.07 -9.55 -5.54
CA GLN A 804 10.68 -9.10 -5.37
C GLN A 804 9.76 -10.13 -4.68
N ASP A 805 10.12 -11.42 -4.71
CA ASP A 805 9.33 -12.52 -4.13
C ASP A 805 9.72 -12.84 -2.68
N TYR A 806 10.78 -12.20 -2.15
CA TYR A 806 11.25 -12.40 -0.77
C TYR A 806 10.15 -12.12 0.24
N LYS A 807 9.39 -11.04 0.05
CA LYS A 807 8.26 -10.69 0.91
C LYS A 807 7.21 -11.80 1.00
N THR A 808 6.90 -12.48 -0.10
CA THR A 808 5.94 -13.60 -0.14
C THR A 808 6.42 -14.75 0.74
N VAL A 809 7.70 -15.11 0.63
CA VAL A 809 8.29 -16.20 1.42
C VAL A 809 8.37 -15.85 2.90
N PHE A 810 8.90 -14.68 3.26
CA PHE A 810 9.06 -14.31 4.67
C PHE A 810 7.72 -14.09 5.38
N LYS A 811 6.73 -13.51 4.68
CA LYS A 811 5.36 -13.40 5.18
C LYS A 811 4.75 -14.78 5.46
N SER A 812 4.96 -15.75 4.58
CA SER A 812 4.46 -17.12 4.79
C SER A 812 5.17 -17.81 5.95
N LEU A 813 6.51 -17.75 6.04
CA LEU A 813 7.29 -18.32 7.13
C LEU A 813 6.84 -17.76 8.50
N THR A 814 6.75 -16.45 8.65
CA THR A 814 6.37 -15.80 9.92
C THR A 814 4.89 -15.97 10.28
N SER A 815 4.10 -16.57 9.39
CA SER A 815 2.70 -16.91 9.68
C SER A 815 2.53 -18.13 10.59
N THR A 816 3.60 -18.90 10.87
CA THR A 816 3.58 -20.12 11.70
C THR A 816 4.57 -20.02 12.88
N PRO A 817 4.29 -20.66 14.05
CA PRO A 817 5.21 -20.64 15.19
C PRO A 817 6.60 -21.21 14.86
N ILE A 818 6.64 -22.29 14.08
CA ILE A 818 7.90 -22.93 13.69
C ILE A 818 8.69 -22.06 12.72
N GLY A 819 8.01 -21.45 11.76
CA GLY A 819 8.64 -20.54 10.81
C GLY A 819 9.19 -19.29 11.49
N ILE A 820 8.49 -18.70 12.49
CA ILE A 820 9.03 -17.60 13.30
C ILE A 820 10.33 -18.03 13.99
N ASN A 821 10.35 -19.19 14.66
CA ASN A 821 11.55 -19.66 15.36
C ASN A 821 12.73 -19.81 14.39
N VAL A 822 12.50 -20.46 13.25
CA VAL A 822 13.57 -20.70 12.25
C VAL A 822 14.04 -19.37 11.65
N THR A 823 13.14 -18.44 11.36
CA THR A 823 13.48 -17.12 10.79
C THR A 823 14.22 -16.25 11.81
N THR A 824 13.81 -16.27 13.09
CA THR A 824 14.52 -15.58 14.17
C THR A 824 15.93 -16.13 14.32
N ASN A 825 16.09 -17.46 14.37
CA ASN A 825 17.41 -18.12 14.45
C ASN A 825 18.29 -17.78 13.23
N PHE A 826 17.70 -17.72 12.04
CA PHE A 826 18.40 -17.33 10.81
C PHE A 826 18.96 -15.90 10.93
N LEU A 827 18.15 -14.94 11.39
CA LEU A 827 18.61 -13.57 11.62
C LEU A 827 19.73 -13.52 12.68
N GLN A 828 19.58 -14.24 13.79
CA GLN A 828 20.55 -14.19 14.89
C GLN A 828 21.91 -14.79 14.56
N HIS A 829 21.95 -15.86 13.78
CA HIS A 829 23.15 -16.69 13.64
C HIS A 829 23.80 -16.71 12.27
N LYS A 830 23.03 -16.46 11.19
CA LYS A 830 23.54 -16.60 9.81
C LYS A 830 23.84 -15.30 9.09
N ILE A 831 23.20 -14.23 9.44
CA ILE A 831 23.39 -12.93 8.74
C ILE A 831 24.73 -12.31 9.04
N ASN A 832 25.30 -12.53 10.24
CA ASN A 832 26.62 -12.02 10.62
C ASN A 832 27.76 -12.42 9.66
N GLU A 833 27.69 -13.64 9.10
CA GLU A 833 28.74 -14.15 8.20
C GLU A 833 28.54 -13.72 6.75
N SER A 834 27.34 -13.29 6.39
CA SER A 834 26.95 -13.11 4.98
C SER A 834 26.69 -11.65 4.57
N LEU A 835 26.52 -10.74 5.53
CA LEU A 835 26.17 -9.32 5.26
C LEU A 835 27.15 -8.59 4.34
N SER A 836 28.46 -8.90 4.45
CA SER A 836 29.50 -8.27 3.63
C SER A 836 29.51 -8.75 2.18
N ASN A 837 28.84 -9.87 1.89
CA ASN A 837 28.86 -10.53 0.58
C ASN A 837 27.52 -10.41 -0.19
N MET A 838 26.46 -9.86 0.42
CA MET A 838 25.14 -9.75 -0.20
C MET A 838 24.89 -8.33 -0.67
N TRP A 839 24.60 -8.17 -1.95
CA TRP A 839 24.30 -6.88 -2.58
C TRP A 839 23.09 -6.16 -1.94
N GLU A 840 22.11 -6.91 -1.44
CA GLU A 840 20.85 -6.41 -0.86
C GLU A 840 20.68 -6.83 0.62
N GLY A 841 21.80 -7.06 1.32
CA GLY A 841 21.76 -7.66 2.66
C GLY A 841 20.98 -6.83 3.68
N GLU A 842 21.12 -5.51 3.68
CA GLU A 842 20.39 -4.64 4.62
C GLU A 842 18.89 -4.60 4.33
N GLU A 843 18.46 -4.53 3.08
CA GLU A 843 17.04 -4.53 2.70
C GLU A 843 16.35 -5.84 3.08
N MET A 844 17.01 -6.97 2.85
CA MET A 844 16.50 -8.28 3.25
C MET A 844 16.38 -8.38 4.79
N ILE A 845 17.33 -7.86 5.53
CA ILE A 845 17.29 -7.84 7.00
C ILE A 845 16.11 -6.99 7.49
N MET A 846 15.93 -5.79 6.94
CA MET A 846 14.80 -4.91 7.25
C MET A 846 13.46 -5.62 6.98
N LEU A 847 13.35 -6.28 5.83
CA LEU A 847 12.16 -7.02 5.44
C LEU A 847 11.85 -8.15 6.43
N ILE A 848 12.83 -9.00 6.74
CA ILE A 848 12.65 -10.11 7.68
C ILE A 848 12.28 -9.60 9.07
N TYR A 849 13.00 -8.58 9.56
CA TYR A 849 12.73 -7.98 10.87
C TYR A 849 11.31 -7.41 10.96
N SER A 850 10.83 -6.72 9.93
CA SER A 850 9.48 -6.15 9.90
C SER A 850 8.39 -7.23 9.98
N TYR A 851 8.55 -8.36 9.28
CA TYR A 851 7.60 -9.48 9.38
C TYR A 851 7.66 -10.19 10.73
N LEU A 852 8.82 -10.32 11.32
CA LEU A 852 8.94 -10.85 12.68
C LEU A 852 8.27 -9.90 13.68
N ALA A 853 8.58 -8.59 13.62
CA ALA A 853 8.00 -7.56 14.48
C ALA A 853 6.46 -7.55 14.43
N SER A 854 5.89 -7.66 13.24
CA SER A 854 4.44 -7.75 13.06
C SER A 854 3.82 -9.04 13.60
N SER A 855 4.63 -10.09 13.83
CA SER A 855 4.16 -11.43 14.19
C SER A 855 4.32 -11.78 15.66
N VAL A 856 5.19 -11.09 16.40
CA VAL A 856 5.48 -11.35 17.83
C VAL A 856 4.54 -10.58 18.76
N ALA A 857 4.24 -11.15 19.92
CA ALA A 857 3.39 -10.54 20.93
C ALA A 857 3.80 -10.90 22.38
N THR A 858 4.53 -12.01 22.60
CA THR A 858 4.89 -12.46 23.94
C THR A 858 6.25 -11.90 24.39
N THR A 859 6.43 -11.70 25.69
CA THR A 859 7.69 -11.19 26.28
C THR A 859 8.91 -12.00 25.82
N LYS A 860 8.79 -13.31 25.64
CA LYS A 860 9.89 -14.16 25.17
C LYS A 860 10.31 -13.78 23.75
N GLU A 861 9.35 -13.72 22.83
CA GLU A 861 9.58 -13.36 21.42
C GLU A 861 10.17 -11.95 21.29
N ILE A 862 9.67 -11.01 22.10
CA ILE A 862 10.16 -9.63 22.14
C ILE A 862 11.62 -9.57 22.56
N ASN A 863 12.00 -10.34 23.59
CA ASN A 863 13.40 -10.40 24.03
C ASN A 863 14.34 -11.00 22.97
N GLU A 864 13.88 -12.03 22.24
CA GLU A 864 14.62 -12.61 21.12
C GLU A 864 14.80 -11.59 19.97
N LEU A 865 13.79 -10.77 19.69
CA LEU A 865 13.85 -9.73 18.67
C LEU A 865 14.74 -8.54 19.09
N ASN A 866 14.67 -8.15 20.37
CA ASN A 866 15.55 -7.11 20.94
C ASN A 866 17.03 -7.49 20.86
N ALA A 867 17.37 -8.76 21.07
CA ALA A 867 18.74 -9.24 20.93
C ALA A 867 19.29 -9.03 19.50
N ILE A 868 18.44 -9.07 18.47
CA ILE A 868 18.83 -8.75 17.08
C ILE A 868 19.04 -7.24 16.90
N ARG A 869 18.14 -6.43 17.45
CA ARG A 869 18.21 -4.96 17.39
C ARG A 869 19.46 -4.39 18.03
N ASP A 870 19.95 -5.03 19.10
CA ASP A 870 21.09 -4.59 19.88
C ASP A 870 22.45 -4.97 19.25
N PHE A 871 22.48 -5.58 18.06
CA PHE A 871 23.72 -5.87 17.36
C PHE A 871 24.50 -4.58 17.02
N THR A 872 25.76 -4.53 17.44
CA THR A 872 26.59 -3.31 17.39
C THR A 872 27.05 -2.91 15.98
N TYR A 873 27.02 -3.85 15.03
CA TYR A 873 27.49 -3.66 13.65
C TYR A 873 26.38 -3.18 12.69
N LEU A 874 25.15 -2.99 13.15
CA LEU A 874 24.07 -2.50 12.31
C LEU A 874 24.30 -1.03 11.91
N SER A 875 24.02 -0.72 10.64
CA SER A 875 24.03 0.67 10.16
C SER A 875 22.98 1.52 10.86
N SER A 876 23.11 2.83 10.78
CA SER A 876 22.10 3.76 11.31
C SER A 876 20.74 3.60 10.60
N THR A 877 20.76 3.31 9.30
CA THR A 877 19.56 3.05 8.49
C THR A 877 18.80 1.83 9.00
N LEU A 878 19.50 0.71 9.23
CA LEU A 878 18.90 -0.50 9.80
C LEU A 878 18.32 -0.27 11.18
N LYS A 879 19.05 0.46 12.06
CA LYS A 879 18.55 0.77 13.40
C LYS A 879 17.27 1.59 13.37
N ASN A 880 17.19 2.60 12.53
CA ASN A 880 15.97 3.41 12.37
C ASN A 880 14.80 2.57 11.86
N SER A 881 15.02 1.72 10.86
CA SER A 881 13.99 0.81 10.33
C SER A 881 13.51 -0.20 11.39
N PHE A 882 14.41 -0.69 12.24
CA PHE A 882 14.06 -1.56 13.35
C PHE A 882 13.22 -0.84 14.40
N ASP A 883 13.55 0.43 14.71
CA ASP A 883 12.78 1.25 15.65
C ASP A 883 11.37 1.51 15.13
N ASP A 884 11.21 1.75 13.84
CA ASP A 884 9.88 1.91 13.22
C ASP A 884 9.07 0.61 13.24
N SER A 885 9.69 -0.51 12.90
CA SER A 885 9.04 -1.82 12.97
C SER A 885 8.70 -2.23 14.41
N TYR A 886 9.48 -1.80 15.40
CA TYR A 886 9.27 -2.10 16.80
C TYR A 886 8.00 -1.47 17.38
N LYS A 887 7.49 -0.40 16.78
CA LYS A 887 6.17 0.18 17.15
C LYS A 887 5.03 -0.85 17.02
N GLU A 888 5.11 -1.74 16.02
CA GLU A 888 4.13 -2.83 15.89
C GLU A 888 4.27 -3.87 17.02
N VAL A 889 5.49 -4.13 17.47
CA VAL A 889 5.75 -5.01 18.63
C VAL A 889 5.06 -4.45 19.87
N GLU A 890 5.22 -3.15 20.13
CA GLU A 890 4.60 -2.47 21.29
C GLU A 890 3.06 -2.57 21.24
N LEU A 891 2.46 -2.33 20.07
CA LEU A 891 1.02 -2.46 19.89
C LEU A 891 0.51 -3.89 20.10
N ASN A 892 1.23 -4.87 19.56
CA ASN A 892 0.88 -6.28 19.70
C ASN A 892 1.02 -6.76 21.16
N SER A 893 2.08 -6.34 21.85
CA SER A 893 2.29 -6.64 23.28
C SER A 893 1.20 -6.00 24.15
N ALA A 894 0.90 -4.72 23.92
CA ALA A 894 -0.15 -4.02 24.64
C ALA A 894 -1.53 -4.66 24.43
N TYR A 895 -1.83 -5.10 23.21
CA TYR A 895 -3.04 -5.88 22.91
C TYR A 895 -3.03 -7.20 23.69
N PHE A 896 -1.93 -7.95 23.63
CA PHE A 896 -1.79 -9.26 24.29
C PHE A 896 -2.03 -9.12 25.80
N GLU A 897 -1.34 -8.22 26.46
CA GLU A 897 -1.44 -8.02 27.91
C GLU A 897 -2.86 -7.61 28.35
N ARG A 898 -3.51 -6.74 27.59
CA ARG A 898 -4.86 -6.26 27.89
C ARG A 898 -5.94 -7.29 27.59
N CYS A 899 -5.87 -7.95 26.44
CA CYS A 899 -6.98 -8.75 25.92
C CYS A 899 -6.90 -10.22 26.28
N HIS A 900 -5.71 -10.79 26.45
CA HIS A 900 -5.54 -12.20 26.81
C HIS A 900 -6.34 -12.60 28.07
N PRO A 901 -6.27 -11.88 29.21
CA PRO A 901 -7.05 -12.23 30.40
C PRO A 901 -8.55 -12.18 30.15
N LEU A 902 -9.03 -11.23 29.38
CA LEU A 902 -10.46 -11.05 29.10
C LEU A 902 -11.00 -12.15 28.18
N ILE A 903 -10.22 -12.54 27.20
CA ILE A 903 -10.56 -13.63 26.27
C ILE A 903 -10.50 -14.98 27.01
N HIS A 904 -9.52 -15.18 27.89
CA HIS A 904 -9.45 -16.37 28.74
C HIS A 904 -10.71 -16.55 29.60
N VAL A 905 -11.16 -15.50 30.30
CA VAL A 905 -12.39 -15.53 31.12
C VAL A 905 -13.65 -15.80 30.28
N TRP A 906 -13.70 -15.42 29.02
CA TRP A 906 -14.81 -15.77 28.13
C TRP A 906 -14.93 -17.27 27.90
N PHE A 907 -13.81 -17.98 27.71
CA PHE A 907 -13.82 -19.41 27.46
C PHE A 907 -13.90 -20.24 28.74
N ASP A 908 -13.31 -19.76 29.84
CA ASP A 908 -13.24 -20.42 31.15
C ASP A 908 -13.75 -19.46 32.25
N PRO A 909 -15.07 -19.25 32.36
CA PRO A 909 -15.60 -18.40 33.40
C PRO A 909 -15.35 -19.00 34.79
N PRO A 910 -14.97 -18.19 35.83
CA PRO A 910 -14.74 -18.68 37.16
C PRO A 910 -15.97 -19.44 37.72
N ALA A 911 -15.75 -20.56 38.41
CA ALA A 911 -16.76 -21.52 38.87
C ALA A 911 -17.85 -20.92 39.78
N SER A 912 -17.80 -19.66 40.22
CA SER A 912 -18.74 -19.02 41.11
C SER A 912 -19.85 -18.21 40.41
N THR A 913 -19.92 -18.19 39.08
CA THR A 913 -20.94 -17.43 38.35
C THR A 913 -21.91 -18.31 37.57
N THR A 914 -22.69 -19.13 38.30
CA THR A 914 -23.90 -19.82 37.74
C THR A 914 -25.12 -18.93 37.64
N GLN A 915 -24.96 -17.62 37.63
CA GLN A 915 -26.01 -16.67 37.21
C GLN A 915 -25.51 -15.88 35.98
N ALA A 916 -26.28 -15.94 34.94
CA ALA A 916 -26.07 -15.06 33.78
C ALA A 916 -25.92 -13.60 34.30
N PRO A 917 -24.90 -12.86 33.88
CA PRO A 917 -24.70 -11.48 34.31
C PRO A 917 -25.81 -10.60 33.73
N SER A 918 -26.87 -10.47 34.48
CA SER A 918 -27.84 -9.39 34.32
C SER A 918 -27.30 -8.23 35.13
N SER A 919 -26.57 -7.39 34.46
CA SER A 919 -26.27 -6.01 34.79
C SER A 919 -24.82 -5.65 34.44
N ALA A 920 -24.68 -4.67 33.57
CA ALA A 920 -23.45 -4.02 33.26
C ALA A 920 -22.80 -3.42 34.51
N ILE A 921 -21.70 -4.05 34.98
CA ILE A 921 -20.76 -3.35 35.84
C ILE A 921 -19.74 -2.73 34.86
N SER A 922 -19.75 -1.39 34.83
CA SER A 922 -18.74 -0.62 34.13
C SER A 922 -17.37 -1.09 34.60
N CYS A 923 -16.58 -1.63 33.69
CA CYS A 923 -15.26 -2.23 33.90
C CYS A 923 -14.21 -1.23 34.45
N SER A 924 -14.57 0.04 34.61
CA SER A 924 -13.71 1.11 35.09
C SER A 924 -13.54 1.21 36.61
N TYR A 925 -14.39 0.56 37.42
CA TYR A 925 -14.32 0.75 38.86
C TYR A 925 -13.66 -0.37 39.66
N GLN A 926 -13.52 -1.59 39.14
CA GLN A 926 -12.88 -2.69 39.89
C GLN A 926 -11.34 -2.72 39.77
N TYR A 927 -10.77 -2.27 38.64
CA TYR A 927 -9.29 -2.26 38.52
C TYR A 927 -8.64 -1.11 39.31
N ILE A 928 -9.32 0.02 39.50
CA ILE A 928 -8.82 1.11 40.35
C ILE A 928 -8.68 0.67 41.80
N ASN A 929 -9.58 -0.16 42.32
CA ASN A 929 -9.51 -0.63 43.69
C ASN A 929 -8.40 -1.66 43.94
N VAL A 930 -8.03 -2.50 42.96
CA VAL A 930 -6.93 -3.47 43.13
C VAL A 930 -5.58 -2.75 43.05
N ILE A 931 -5.42 -1.78 42.14
CA ILE A 931 -4.17 -0.99 42.03
C ILE A 931 -4.01 -0.06 43.24
N VAL A 932 -5.08 0.56 43.74
CA VAL A 932 -5.03 1.43 44.93
C VAL A 932 -4.74 0.61 46.17
N LEU A 933 -5.30 -0.60 46.33
CA LEU A 933 -4.98 -1.50 47.43
C LEU A 933 -3.54 -2.04 47.36
N SER A 934 -3.02 -2.31 46.14
CA SER A 934 -1.64 -2.75 45.96
C SER A 934 -0.65 -1.60 46.23
N LEU A 935 -0.95 -0.38 45.83
CA LEU A 935 -0.14 0.81 46.10
C LEU A 935 -0.18 1.19 47.58
N LEU A 936 -1.36 1.07 48.27
CA LEU A 936 -1.45 1.27 49.69
C LEU A 936 -0.69 0.21 50.49
N PHE A 937 -0.63 -1.05 50.02
CA PHE A 937 0.15 -2.11 50.62
C PHE A 937 1.67 -1.87 50.48
N ILE A 938 2.10 -1.37 49.33
CA ILE A 938 3.51 -1.01 49.07
C ILE A 938 3.89 0.23 49.90
N ILE A 939 3.05 1.24 50.00
CA ILE A 939 3.30 2.46 50.81
C ILE A 939 3.35 2.11 52.31
N THR A 940 2.56 1.12 52.77
CA THR A 940 2.60 0.66 54.21
C THR A 940 3.86 -0.15 54.47
N LEU A 941 4.36 -0.95 53.53
CA LEU A 941 5.62 -1.68 53.65
C LEU A 941 6.87 -0.79 53.57
N VAL A 942 6.84 0.28 52.81
CA VAL A 942 7.94 1.27 52.75
C VAL A 942 7.99 2.13 54.02
N ASN A 943 6.88 2.46 54.62
CA ASN A 943 6.84 3.24 55.87
C ASN A 943 7.22 2.38 57.12
N ILE A 944 7.16 1.09 57.08
CA ILE A 944 7.61 0.22 58.17
C ILE A 944 9.15 0.01 58.17
N ASN A 945 9.80 0.15 57.01
CA ASN A 945 11.26 0.12 56.90
C ASN A 945 12.00 1.43 57.15
N PHE A 946 11.30 2.51 57.48
CA PHE A 946 11.88 3.80 57.90
C PHE A 946 11.74 4.09 59.39
N LEU A 947 11.20 3.14 60.18
CA LEU A 947 10.99 3.24 61.63
C LEU A 947 11.57 2.07 62.44
N VAL A 948 12.60 1.40 61.88
CA VAL A 948 13.47 0.49 62.65
C VAL A 948 14.95 0.84 62.42
#